data_116272489aa9aa6a110d4ea2da34f12d
#
_entry.id   116272489aa9aa6a110d4ea2da34f12d
#
_cell.length_a   1.000
_cell.length_b   1.000
_cell.length_c   1.000
_cell.angle_alpha   90.00
_cell.angle_beta   90.00
_cell.angle_gamma   90.00
#
_symmetry.space_group_name_H-M   'P 1'
#
loop_
_entity.id
_entity.type
_entity.pdbx_description
1 polymer ?
#
loop_
_entity_poly.entity_id
_entity_poly.type
_entity_poly.pdbx_seq_one_letter_code
_entity_poly.pdbx_strand_id
1 'polypeptide(L)'
;MWETCYPHGVRVLAPQKRYVIWLEEAGKELHEKVGGKAAGLGEMIKAGIPVPPGFVVTSDAYKDFVLETGIAGYIKHILETVIVSGKPQEYEKASELIRSKFMRATVPHAIREQIIEAYRELARKTGVENPRVAVRSSATVEDLPEASFAGQQDTYLNVQGEEEVVEYVKRAWASLWTARALSYRDSLNVSHEYAEIAVVVQKMVNSRSSGVMFTLHPVTGEEDKIVIESAWGLGEYIVGGIVTPDQFVVDKNTFQIISKRIAKKEKALFYDPGSKSNVEVKIPANEKEMEELRVKYPAIAKLIEEHGITPNTPSLTDDEVRYLAQLAVKVEGHFGRHMDIEWAIDADLGSPEGVFLVQARPETVWSRKKEKEAKVETEKEAVKPGEVLVRGVPASPGVASGTVKVALTVEEAAKKMKKGDILVTKMTDPDWVPYMKIASAIVTDEGGMTAHAAIVARELGIPAVVGTGNATQVLRDGMVVTVDGSRGVVYSGKLVKEEEKKEEKTVAGIPAEILVNLYPVTATKIYMNLGNPSEIDRYKDLPFDGIGLMRIEFIISSWIRYHPLYLIDEGRGVYFVDKLAEGIAKVASAIYPRPVVVRFSDFKSNEYRRLIGGEKYEDIEERNPMIGWRGVSRYITEKYEPAFRLEVRAIKKVREEWGLKNVWVMFPFVRTTWELEKALEILKDEGLKRSRDFKVWIMVEVPSTVLLADEFAKMVDGFSIGSNDLTQLILGADRDSALLAKLGYFDERDPAVLKAIGMIIDAAHRNGITASICGQAPSVYPELVEFLVRKGIDSISVNPDAVIRTRRMVASIEKKILLEKLSKNS
;
A
#
# COMPACT_ATOMS: atom_id res chain seq x y z
N MET A 1 20.76 28.08 -31.14
CA MET A 1 20.85 29.28 -31.96
C MET A 1 20.31 28.92 -33.34
N TRP A 2 18.99 29.08 -33.56
CA TRP A 2 18.34 29.17 -34.87
C TRP A 2 17.16 30.11 -34.68
N GLU A 3 17.39 31.42 -34.90
CA GLU A 3 16.35 32.41 -35.04
C GLU A 3 15.83 32.33 -36.47
N THR A 4 14.52 32.01 -36.60
CA THR A 4 13.80 32.26 -37.86
C THR A 4 13.02 33.57 -37.70
N CYS A 5 13.56 34.65 -38.24
CA CYS A 5 12.86 35.91 -38.42
C CYS A 5 11.78 35.78 -39.49
N TYR A 6 10.50 36.00 -39.15
CA TYR A 6 9.43 36.35 -40.06
C TYR A 6 9.21 37.88 -40.02
N PRO A 7 9.03 38.52 -41.19
CA PRO A 7 8.88 39.95 -41.28
C PRO A 7 7.40 40.41 -41.11
N HIS A 8 6.90 40.43 -39.94
CA HIS A 8 5.78 41.25 -39.45
C HIS A 8 5.65 40.98 -37.95
N GLY A 9 6.03 41.99 -37.16
CA GLY A 9 6.22 41.93 -35.70
C GLY A 9 4.98 41.63 -34.86
N VAL A 10 4.49 40.41 -34.97
CA VAL A 10 3.61 39.81 -33.95
C VAL A 10 4.48 38.88 -33.13
N ARG A 11 4.89 39.36 -31.94
CA ARG A 11 5.40 38.45 -30.91
C ARG A 11 4.26 37.48 -30.55
N VAL A 12 4.25 36.28 -31.12
CA VAL A 12 3.48 35.20 -30.58
C VAL A 12 4.14 34.88 -29.24
N LEU A 13 3.59 35.40 -28.14
CA LEU A 13 3.92 34.95 -26.80
C LEU A 13 3.64 33.44 -26.78
N ALA A 14 4.65 32.65 -26.46
CA ALA A 14 4.44 31.22 -26.16
C ALA A 14 3.29 31.09 -25.18
N PRO A 15 2.38 30.11 -25.32
CA PRO A 15 1.25 29.97 -24.40
C PRO A 15 1.78 29.90 -22.97
N GLN A 16 1.33 30.87 -22.15
CA GLN A 16 1.77 31.00 -20.77
C GLN A 16 1.40 29.72 -20.02
N LYS A 17 2.37 29.03 -19.41
CA LYS A 17 2.17 27.78 -18.70
C LYS A 17 1.15 28.02 -17.56
N ARG A 18 0.14 27.16 -17.47
CA ARG A 18 -0.93 27.30 -16.50
C ARG A 18 -0.55 26.56 -15.22
N TYR A 19 -0.29 27.29 -14.14
CA TYR A 19 0.09 26.76 -12.84
C TYR A 19 -1.07 26.61 -11.85
N VAL A 20 -2.23 27.19 -12.16
CA VAL A 20 -3.42 27.14 -11.32
C VAL A 20 -4.60 26.56 -12.10
N ILE A 21 -5.34 25.65 -11.46
CA ILE A 21 -6.56 25.01 -11.98
C ILE A 21 -7.65 25.16 -10.89
N TRP A 22 -8.89 25.53 -11.28
CA TRP A 22 -10.01 25.57 -10.35
C TRP A 22 -10.45 24.16 -9.95
N LEU A 23 -10.99 23.97 -8.72
CA LEU A 23 -11.47 22.68 -8.25
C LEU A 23 -12.57 22.10 -9.15
N GLU A 24 -13.42 22.95 -9.76
CA GLU A 24 -14.45 22.54 -10.70
C GLU A 24 -13.90 21.88 -11.97
N GLU A 25 -12.66 22.21 -12.33
CA GLU A 25 -11.94 21.67 -13.48
C GLU A 25 -11.08 20.45 -13.09
N ALA A 26 -10.77 20.29 -11.80
CA ALA A 26 -9.90 19.25 -11.29
C ALA A 26 -10.66 17.90 -11.25
N GLY A 27 -10.42 17.01 -12.22
CA GLY A 27 -11.02 15.68 -12.28
C GLY A 27 -9.98 14.58 -12.34
N LYS A 28 -10.45 13.35 -12.44
CA LYS A 28 -9.59 12.15 -12.55
C LYS A 28 -8.62 12.26 -13.74
N GLU A 29 -9.02 12.90 -14.82
CA GLU A 29 -8.24 13.15 -16.03
C GLU A 29 -7.00 14.03 -15.80
N LEU A 30 -7.00 14.84 -14.74
CA LEU A 30 -5.89 15.73 -14.37
C LEU A 30 -5.11 15.24 -13.14
N HIS A 31 -5.32 13.99 -12.70
CA HIS A 31 -4.73 13.43 -11.47
C HIS A 31 -3.21 13.67 -11.37
N GLU A 32 -2.46 13.49 -12.45
CA GLU A 32 -0.99 13.71 -12.48
C GLU A 32 -0.59 15.17 -12.23
N LYS A 33 -1.51 16.11 -12.52
CA LYS A 33 -1.25 17.55 -12.34
C LYS A 33 -1.78 18.09 -11.02
N VAL A 34 -2.87 17.51 -10.52
CA VAL A 34 -3.58 18.07 -9.34
C VAL A 34 -3.46 17.20 -8.10
N GLY A 35 -3.02 15.94 -8.23
CA GLY A 35 -2.94 14.96 -7.15
C GLY A 35 -4.29 14.38 -6.72
N GLY A 36 -4.28 13.34 -5.89
CA GLY A 36 -5.46 12.57 -5.52
C GLY A 36 -6.53 13.38 -4.79
N LYS A 37 -6.15 14.17 -3.79
CA LYS A 37 -7.11 14.99 -3.01
C LYS A 37 -7.87 15.98 -3.89
N ALA A 38 -7.16 16.72 -4.75
CA ALA A 38 -7.78 17.69 -5.63
C ALA A 38 -8.69 17.03 -6.67
N ALA A 39 -8.26 15.91 -7.25
CA ALA A 39 -9.07 15.13 -8.19
C ALA A 39 -10.35 14.61 -7.51
N GLY A 40 -10.27 14.12 -6.28
CA GLY A 40 -11.43 13.70 -5.49
C GLY A 40 -12.42 14.84 -5.22
N LEU A 41 -11.93 16.02 -4.85
CA LEU A 41 -12.76 17.23 -4.66
C LEU A 41 -13.46 17.64 -5.96
N GLY A 42 -12.74 17.68 -7.07
CA GLY A 42 -13.29 18.00 -8.38
C GLY A 42 -14.37 17.03 -8.84
N GLU A 43 -14.16 15.73 -8.62
CA GLU A 43 -15.17 14.70 -8.91
C GLU A 43 -16.44 14.88 -8.06
N MET A 44 -16.29 15.22 -6.77
CA MET A 44 -17.44 15.53 -5.92
C MET A 44 -18.21 16.75 -6.42
N ILE A 45 -17.53 17.82 -6.84
CA ILE A 45 -18.18 19.03 -7.43
C ILE A 45 -18.95 18.65 -8.70
N LYS A 46 -18.35 17.85 -9.60
CA LYS A 46 -19.01 17.38 -10.83
C LYS A 46 -20.25 16.53 -10.53
N ALA A 47 -20.25 15.82 -9.42
CA ALA A 47 -21.40 15.04 -8.94
C ALA A 47 -22.47 15.92 -8.24
N GLY A 48 -22.30 17.22 -8.15
CA GLY A 48 -23.21 18.12 -7.45
C GLY A 48 -23.24 17.88 -5.94
N ILE A 49 -22.11 17.54 -5.35
CA ILE A 49 -21.91 17.37 -3.93
C ILE A 49 -21.35 18.69 -3.37
N PRO A 50 -21.84 19.18 -2.22
CA PRO A 50 -21.40 20.45 -1.67
C PRO A 50 -19.94 20.39 -1.20
N VAL A 51 -19.07 21.12 -1.88
CA VAL A 51 -17.62 21.24 -1.61
C VAL A 51 -17.29 22.73 -1.52
N PRO A 52 -16.52 23.20 -0.53
CA PRO A 52 -16.11 24.58 -0.49
C PRO A 52 -15.30 24.97 -1.73
N PRO A 53 -15.51 26.19 -2.30
CA PRO A 53 -14.80 26.62 -3.49
C PRO A 53 -13.28 26.76 -3.24
N GLY A 54 -12.48 26.57 -4.29
CA GLY A 54 -11.04 26.66 -4.21
C GLY A 54 -10.35 26.41 -5.55
N PHE A 55 -9.03 26.42 -5.50
CA PHE A 55 -8.18 26.17 -6.65
C PHE A 55 -6.99 25.27 -6.27
N VAL A 56 -6.31 24.77 -7.28
CA VAL A 56 -5.16 23.88 -7.15
C VAL A 56 -3.94 24.53 -7.78
N VAL A 57 -2.85 24.65 -7.04
CA VAL A 57 -1.52 24.94 -7.58
C VAL A 57 -0.94 23.61 -8.05
N THR A 58 -0.69 23.47 -9.34
CA THR A 58 -0.38 22.19 -10.00
C THR A 58 1.00 21.63 -9.65
N SER A 59 1.22 20.34 -9.91
CA SER A 59 2.56 19.73 -9.81
C SER A 59 3.57 20.36 -10.77
N ASP A 60 3.13 20.91 -11.89
CA ASP A 60 3.98 21.66 -12.81
C ASP A 60 4.58 22.92 -12.16
N ALA A 61 3.83 23.59 -11.29
CA ALA A 61 4.35 24.74 -10.52
C ALA A 61 5.46 24.29 -9.55
N TYR A 62 5.28 23.16 -8.89
CA TYR A 62 6.31 22.58 -8.03
C TYR A 62 7.58 22.21 -8.82
N LYS A 63 7.43 21.53 -9.96
CA LYS A 63 8.56 21.15 -10.82
C LYS A 63 9.38 22.37 -11.25
N ASP A 64 8.70 23.40 -11.77
CA ASP A 64 9.39 24.59 -12.22
C ASP A 64 10.03 25.33 -11.04
N PHE A 65 9.37 25.41 -9.89
CA PHE A 65 9.96 26.01 -8.70
C PHE A 65 11.27 25.30 -8.28
N VAL A 66 11.29 23.96 -8.18
CA VAL A 66 12.51 23.24 -7.74
C VAL A 66 13.61 23.28 -8.81
N LEU A 67 13.27 23.36 -10.09
CA LEU A 67 14.22 23.48 -11.18
C LEU A 67 14.83 24.90 -11.25
N GLU A 68 14.01 25.93 -11.29
CA GLU A 68 14.46 27.34 -11.41
C GLU A 68 15.28 27.79 -10.19
N THR A 69 14.96 27.29 -8.99
CA THR A 69 15.68 27.61 -7.75
C THR A 69 16.89 26.71 -7.49
N GLY A 70 17.15 25.71 -8.34
CA GLY A 70 18.23 24.74 -8.17
C GLY A 70 18.05 23.79 -7.00
N ILE A 71 16.84 23.72 -6.40
CA ILE A 71 16.52 22.82 -5.29
C ILE A 71 16.56 21.37 -5.75
N ALA A 72 16.17 21.06 -6.99
CA ALA A 72 16.20 19.70 -7.52
C ALA A 72 17.58 19.03 -7.41
N GLY A 73 18.64 19.73 -7.84
CA GLY A 73 20.02 19.24 -7.71
C GLY A 73 20.49 19.12 -6.25
N TYR A 74 20.02 20.04 -5.39
CA TYR A 74 20.31 19.97 -3.96
C TYR A 74 19.66 18.78 -3.29
N ILE A 75 18.40 18.49 -3.60
CA ILE A 75 17.68 17.31 -3.09
C ILE A 75 18.45 16.04 -3.45
N LYS A 76 18.80 15.88 -4.75
CA LYS A 76 19.55 14.71 -5.21
C LYS A 76 20.83 14.53 -4.41
N HIS A 77 21.61 15.59 -4.24
CA HIS A 77 22.84 15.55 -3.47
C HIS A 77 22.64 15.13 -2.01
N ILE A 78 21.60 15.67 -1.33
CA ILE A 78 21.30 15.31 0.06
C ILE A 78 20.84 13.85 0.19
N LEU A 79 20.00 13.36 -0.70
CA LEU A 79 19.56 11.96 -0.69
C LEU A 79 20.74 10.99 -0.86
N GLU A 80 21.68 11.30 -1.75
CA GLU A 80 22.87 10.47 -2.01
C GLU A 80 23.90 10.52 -0.88
N THR A 81 24.04 11.65 -0.18
CA THR A 81 25.13 11.87 0.79
C THR A 81 24.73 11.74 2.25
N VAL A 82 23.47 11.96 2.58
CA VAL A 82 22.97 11.97 3.97
C VAL A 82 22.20 10.70 4.32
N ILE A 83 21.42 10.15 3.38
CA ILE A 83 20.68 8.89 3.61
C ILE A 83 21.53 7.72 3.09
N VAL A 84 22.41 7.19 3.93
CA VAL A 84 23.35 6.12 3.56
C VAL A 84 22.94 4.77 4.10
N SER A 85 22.39 4.71 5.30
CA SER A 85 22.04 3.46 5.98
C SER A 85 20.55 3.33 6.33
N GLY A 86 19.73 4.34 5.99
CA GLY A 86 18.30 4.35 6.25
C GLY A 86 17.92 4.45 7.73
N LYS A 87 18.82 5.04 8.55
CA LYS A 87 18.53 5.27 9.96
C LYS A 87 17.63 6.48 10.16
N PRO A 88 16.76 6.48 11.19
CA PRO A 88 15.85 7.59 11.47
C PRO A 88 16.54 8.97 11.49
N GLN A 89 17.71 9.07 12.11
CA GLN A 89 18.46 10.31 12.23
C GLN A 89 18.97 10.85 10.88
N GLU A 90 19.20 9.97 9.90
CA GLU A 90 19.59 10.36 8.53
C GLU A 90 18.40 11.02 7.81
N TYR A 91 17.19 10.47 7.98
CA TYR A 91 15.97 11.07 7.43
C TYR A 91 15.64 12.41 8.08
N GLU A 92 15.81 12.54 9.40
CA GLU A 92 15.63 13.81 10.12
C GLU A 92 16.57 14.88 9.59
N LYS A 93 17.85 14.56 9.45
CA LYS A 93 18.85 15.50 8.94
C LYS A 93 18.64 15.87 7.48
N ALA A 94 18.31 14.89 6.64
CA ALA A 94 17.98 15.15 5.23
C ALA A 94 16.76 16.06 5.11
N SER A 95 15.70 15.79 5.87
CA SER A 95 14.50 16.60 5.96
C SER A 95 14.80 18.05 6.35
N GLU A 96 15.57 18.26 7.42
CA GLU A 96 15.94 19.59 7.89
C GLU A 96 16.67 20.39 6.81
N LEU A 97 17.67 19.79 6.18
CA LEU A 97 18.48 20.43 5.14
C LEU A 97 17.64 20.78 3.91
N ILE A 98 16.85 19.85 3.40
CA ILE A 98 16.02 20.07 2.21
C ILE A 98 14.95 21.13 2.50
N ARG A 99 14.18 20.99 3.57
CA ARG A 99 13.11 21.93 3.93
C ARG A 99 13.67 23.34 4.19
N SER A 100 14.81 23.48 4.86
CA SER A 100 15.47 24.78 5.04
C SER A 100 15.83 25.44 3.70
N LYS A 101 16.21 24.67 2.69
CA LYS A 101 16.47 25.18 1.34
C LYS A 101 15.21 25.69 0.66
N PHE A 102 14.07 24.97 0.79
CA PHE A 102 12.75 25.44 0.33
C PHE A 102 12.38 26.77 0.95
N MET A 103 12.50 26.89 2.28
CA MET A 103 12.09 28.09 2.98
C MET A 103 12.88 29.35 2.60
N ARG A 104 14.15 29.19 2.19
CA ARG A 104 15.00 30.29 1.73
C ARG A 104 14.80 30.67 0.27
N ALA A 105 14.15 29.83 -0.51
CA ALA A 105 13.95 30.07 -1.93
C ALA A 105 12.77 31.02 -2.17
N THR A 106 12.88 31.85 -3.20
CA THR A 106 11.82 32.74 -3.66
C THR A 106 10.98 32.02 -4.71
N VAL A 107 9.66 32.08 -4.59
CA VAL A 107 8.75 31.52 -5.60
C VAL A 107 8.87 32.34 -6.90
N PRO A 108 9.09 31.70 -8.07
CA PRO A 108 9.19 32.38 -9.35
C PRO A 108 7.98 33.29 -9.62
N HIS A 109 8.23 34.47 -10.24
CA HIS A 109 7.23 35.49 -10.43
C HIS A 109 5.96 34.97 -11.14
N ALA A 110 6.12 34.18 -12.21
CA ALA A 110 5.00 33.67 -12.98
C ALA A 110 4.09 32.72 -12.16
N ILE A 111 4.64 31.96 -11.24
CA ILE A 111 3.88 31.09 -10.34
C ILE A 111 3.19 31.93 -9.27
N ARG A 112 3.94 32.84 -8.65
CA ARG A 112 3.44 33.73 -7.59
C ARG A 112 2.25 34.54 -8.05
N GLU A 113 2.34 35.20 -9.20
CA GLU A 113 1.26 36.01 -9.76
C GLU A 113 -0.02 35.21 -10.02
N GLN A 114 0.09 34.00 -10.58
CA GLN A 114 -1.08 33.14 -10.81
C GLN A 114 -1.76 32.70 -9.50
N ILE A 115 -0.99 32.44 -8.44
CA ILE A 115 -1.54 32.11 -7.11
C ILE A 115 -2.29 33.31 -6.54
N ILE A 116 -1.70 34.50 -6.59
CA ILE A 116 -2.31 35.75 -6.08
C ILE A 116 -3.59 36.07 -6.84
N GLU A 117 -3.56 35.96 -8.17
CA GLU A 117 -4.73 36.23 -8.99
C GLU A 117 -5.88 35.26 -8.70
N ALA A 118 -5.56 33.96 -8.54
CA ALA A 118 -6.56 32.98 -8.16
C ALA A 118 -7.13 33.23 -6.76
N TYR A 119 -6.34 33.69 -5.81
CA TYR A 119 -6.82 34.03 -4.47
C TYR A 119 -7.76 35.26 -4.51
N ARG A 120 -7.42 36.27 -5.30
CA ARG A 120 -8.29 37.43 -5.55
C ARG A 120 -9.62 37.01 -6.21
N GLU A 121 -9.55 36.10 -7.17
CA GLU A 121 -10.75 35.58 -7.82
C GLU A 121 -11.59 34.76 -6.85
N LEU A 122 -10.97 33.96 -5.96
CA LEU A 122 -11.67 33.27 -4.88
C LEU A 122 -12.40 34.23 -3.94
N ALA A 123 -11.76 35.35 -3.60
CA ALA A 123 -12.39 36.45 -2.85
C ALA A 123 -13.64 37.00 -3.55
N ARG A 124 -13.55 37.25 -4.86
CA ARG A 124 -14.71 37.69 -5.68
C ARG A 124 -15.83 36.64 -5.72
N LYS A 125 -15.48 35.36 -5.97
CA LYS A 125 -16.45 34.24 -6.02
C LYS A 125 -17.19 34.07 -4.70
N THR A 126 -16.52 34.28 -3.58
CA THR A 126 -17.08 34.05 -2.24
C THR A 126 -17.71 35.29 -1.62
N GLY A 127 -17.55 36.47 -2.21
CA GLY A 127 -18.01 37.75 -1.65
C GLY A 127 -17.27 38.17 -0.37
N VAL A 128 -16.12 37.57 -0.08
CA VAL A 128 -15.29 37.85 1.10
C VAL A 128 -13.98 38.46 0.62
N GLU A 129 -13.70 39.72 1.00
CA GLU A 129 -12.55 40.49 0.52
C GLU A 129 -11.19 39.77 0.79
N ASN A 130 -11.06 39.08 1.91
CA ASN A 130 -9.84 38.38 2.29
C ASN A 130 -10.23 37.03 2.91
N PRO A 131 -10.59 36.00 2.09
CA PRO A 131 -11.11 34.74 2.60
C PRO A 131 -10.04 33.93 3.33
N ARG A 132 -10.40 33.33 4.45
CA ARG A 132 -9.58 32.30 5.09
C ARG A 132 -9.59 31.04 4.23
N VAL A 133 -8.43 30.43 4.05
CA VAL A 133 -8.28 29.23 3.24
C VAL A 133 -7.54 28.13 3.99
N ALA A 134 -7.83 26.90 3.63
CA ALA A 134 -7.01 25.74 3.93
C ALA A 134 -6.01 25.54 2.78
N VAL A 135 -4.72 25.41 3.09
CA VAL A 135 -3.66 25.08 2.14
C VAL A 135 -3.23 23.63 2.42
N ARG A 136 -3.56 22.75 1.49
CA ARG A 136 -3.48 21.28 1.69
C ARG A 136 -2.62 20.66 0.61
N SER A 137 -1.68 19.84 1.00
CA SER A 137 -0.90 19.01 0.08
C SER A 137 -1.80 18.00 -0.67
N SER A 138 -1.50 17.80 -1.94
CA SER A 138 -2.16 16.82 -2.83
C SER A 138 -1.08 16.15 -3.67
N ALA A 139 -0.44 15.11 -3.12
CA ALA A 139 0.63 14.42 -3.82
C ALA A 139 0.08 13.51 -4.92
N THR A 140 0.85 13.38 -6.01
CA THR A 140 0.48 12.51 -7.13
C THR A 140 0.61 11.02 -6.79
N VAL A 141 1.36 10.69 -5.74
CA VAL A 141 1.58 9.31 -5.24
C VAL A 141 0.78 9.00 -3.97
N GLU A 142 -0.14 9.88 -3.53
CA GLU A 142 -0.83 9.77 -2.24
C GLU A 142 -1.86 8.64 -2.19
N ASP A 143 -2.50 8.32 -3.31
CA ASP A 143 -3.58 7.33 -3.42
C ASP A 143 -3.16 6.08 -4.21
N LEU A 144 -1.96 5.57 -3.96
CA LEU A 144 -1.55 4.30 -4.56
C LEU A 144 -2.40 3.15 -3.98
N PRO A 145 -2.84 2.17 -4.80
CA PRO A 145 -3.63 1.02 -4.33
C PRO A 145 -2.95 0.23 -3.21
N GLU A 146 -1.64 0.33 -3.11
CA GLU A 146 -0.81 -0.44 -2.17
C GLU A 146 -0.37 0.34 -0.93
N ALA A 147 -0.61 1.66 -0.86
CA ALA A 147 -0.15 2.49 0.25
C ALA A 147 -1.02 3.74 0.44
N SER A 148 -1.45 3.98 1.66
CA SER A 148 -2.09 5.23 2.07
C SER A 148 -1.02 6.15 2.67
N PHE A 149 -0.81 7.31 2.05
CA PHE A 149 0.06 8.36 2.58
C PHE A 149 -0.67 9.27 3.58
N ALA A 150 -1.75 8.79 4.19
CA ALA A 150 -2.53 9.56 5.15
C ALA A 150 -1.66 10.08 6.30
N GLY A 151 -1.75 11.38 6.58
CA GLY A 151 -1.01 12.03 7.66
C GLY A 151 0.48 12.26 7.42
N GLN A 152 1.03 11.92 6.23
CA GLN A 152 2.45 12.08 5.94
C GLN A 152 2.86 13.50 5.54
N GLN A 153 1.90 14.36 5.17
CA GLN A 153 2.11 15.71 4.66
C GLN A 153 1.31 16.74 5.45
N ASP A 154 1.75 17.99 5.39
CA ASP A 154 1.19 19.05 6.22
C ASP A 154 -0.06 19.68 5.59
N THR A 155 -1.01 20.10 6.44
CA THR A 155 -2.18 20.91 6.11
C THR A 155 -2.14 22.17 6.97
N TYR A 156 -2.40 23.34 6.37
CA TYR A 156 -2.41 24.62 7.06
C TYR A 156 -3.80 25.21 6.97
N LEU A 157 -4.43 25.46 8.12
CA LEU A 157 -5.80 25.97 8.21
C LEU A 157 -5.81 27.46 8.55
N ASN A 158 -6.87 28.14 8.08
CA ASN A 158 -7.11 29.56 8.33
C ASN A 158 -5.99 30.50 7.86
N VAL A 159 -5.31 30.13 6.77
CA VAL A 159 -4.37 31.02 6.07
C VAL A 159 -5.14 32.18 5.44
N GLN A 160 -4.64 33.41 5.57
CA GLN A 160 -5.33 34.60 5.12
C GLN A 160 -4.35 35.65 4.58
N GLY A 161 -4.57 36.12 3.35
CA GLY A 161 -3.73 37.12 2.67
C GLY A 161 -2.94 36.52 1.52
N GLU A 162 -2.75 37.36 0.49
CA GLU A 162 -2.13 36.99 -0.79
C GLU A 162 -0.72 36.40 -0.61
N GLU A 163 0.13 37.07 0.13
CA GLU A 163 1.52 36.68 0.37
C GLU A 163 1.60 35.43 1.30
N GLU A 164 0.73 35.37 2.30
CA GLU A 164 0.61 34.25 3.20
C GLU A 164 0.25 32.98 2.42
N VAL A 165 -0.72 33.07 1.50
CA VAL A 165 -1.10 31.91 0.68
C VAL A 165 0.08 31.41 -0.15
N VAL A 166 0.86 32.30 -0.79
CA VAL A 166 2.07 31.91 -1.53
C VAL A 166 3.10 31.24 -0.62
N GLU A 167 3.33 31.80 0.57
CA GLU A 167 4.28 31.25 1.54
C GLU A 167 3.84 29.86 2.04
N TYR A 168 2.54 29.68 2.32
CA TYR A 168 2.03 28.38 2.76
C TYR A 168 1.95 27.35 1.64
N VAL A 169 1.77 27.75 0.39
CA VAL A 169 1.96 26.85 -0.77
C VAL A 169 3.40 26.33 -0.81
N LYS A 170 4.39 27.22 -0.62
CA LYS A 170 5.80 26.81 -0.54
C LYS A 170 6.07 25.84 0.63
N ARG A 171 5.46 26.10 1.80
CA ARG A 171 5.55 25.19 2.96
C ARG A 171 4.90 23.82 2.67
N ALA A 172 3.77 23.81 1.98
CA ALA A 172 3.11 22.58 1.55
C ALA A 172 4.01 21.78 0.58
N TRP A 173 4.71 22.42 -0.34
CA TRP A 173 5.71 21.76 -1.18
C TRP A 173 6.87 21.18 -0.34
N ALA A 174 7.34 21.90 0.66
CA ALA A 174 8.40 21.43 1.55
C ALA A 174 7.97 20.22 2.39
N SER A 175 6.67 20.02 2.65
CA SER A 175 6.16 18.89 3.43
C SER A 175 6.35 17.53 2.74
N LEU A 176 6.56 17.51 1.42
CA LEU A 176 6.95 16.31 0.67
C LEU A 176 8.28 15.72 1.17
N TRP A 177 9.11 16.52 1.83
CA TRP A 177 10.46 16.20 2.28
C TRP A 177 10.58 16.10 3.81
N THR A 178 9.48 15.83 4.52
CA THR A 178 9.53 15.50 5.94
C THR A 178 10.24 14.15 6.15
N ALA A 179 10.87 13.96 7.31
CA ALA A 179 11.56 12.72 7.66
C ALA A 179 10.65 11.49 7.53
N ARG A 180 9.39 11.64 7.97
CA ARG A 180 8.36 10.61 7.86
C ARG A 180 8.03 10.29 6.40
N ALA A 181 7.88 11.31 5.53
CA ALA A 181 7.59 11.10 4.11
C ALA A 181 8.76 10.45 3.36
N LEU A 182 10.01 10.81 3.70
CA LEU A 182 11.22 10.18 3.20
C LEU A 182 11.29 8.70 3.60
N SER A 183 11.22 8.41 4.90
CA SER A 183 11.27 7.04 5.43
C SER A 183 10.12 6.16 4.93
N TYR A 184 8.92 6.75 4.74
CA TYR A 184 7.77 6.02 4.25
C TYR A 184 7.94 5.63 2.78
N ARG A 185 8.41 6.54 1.91
CA ARG A 185 8.71 6.21 0.51
C ARG A 185 9.77 5.13 0.40
N ASP A 186 10.84 5.20 1.19
CA ASP A 186 11.88 4.15 1.23
C ASP A 186 11.30 2.80 1.67
N SER A 187 10.42 2.79 2.67
CA SER A 187 9.80 1.55 3.15
C SER A 187 8.92 0.86 2.09
N LEU A 188 8.44 1.63 1.12
CA LEU A 188 7.61 1.16 0.00
C LEU A 188 8.41 1.00 -1.30
N ASN A 189 9.73 1.23 -1.29
CA ASN A 189 10.57 1.26 -2.49
C ASN A 189 10.09 2.28 -3.56
N VAL A 190 9.46 3.37 -3.14
CA VAL A 190 9.03 4.45 -4.04
C VAL A 190 10.18 5.42 -4.21
N SER A 191 10.61 5.66 -5.45
CA SER A 191 11.69 6.60 -5.75
C SER A 191 11.32 8.03 -5.35
N HIS A 192 12.24 8.71 -4.68
CA HIS A 192 12.08 10.12 -4.31
C HIS A 192 12.08 11.07 -5.52
N GLU A 193 12.68 10.68 -6.64
CA GLU A 193 12.78 11.49 -7.86
C GLU A 193 11.42 11.71 -8.56
N TYR A 194 10.49 10.77 -8.39
CA TYR A 194 9.15 10.85 -8.98
C TYR A 194 8.08 11.40 -8.03
N ALA A 195 8.49 11.83 -6.84
CA ALA A 195 7.56 12.40 -5.88
C ALA A 195 7.21 13.84 -6.27
N GLU A 196 5.98 14.05 -6.71
CA GLU A 196 5.44 15.35 -7.11
C GLU A 196 4.28 15.73 -6.20
N ILE A 197 4.04 17.02 -6.07
CA ILE A 197 3.01 17.56 -5.19
C ILE A 197 2.30 18.75 -5.83
N ALA A 198 0.99 18.68 -5.88
CA ALA A 198 0.11 19.83 -6.07
C ALA A 198 -0.37 20.34 -4.71
N VAL A 199 -0.96 21.52 -4.67
CA VAL A 199 -1.45 22.13 -3.45
C VAL A 199 -2.86 22.65 -3.67
N VAL A 200 -3.80 22.17 -2.86
CA VAL A 200 -5.18 22.65 -2.82
C VAL A 200 -5.25 23.89 -1.93
N VAL A 201 -5.80 24.97 -2.46
CA VAL A 201 -6.15 26.19 -1.72
C VAL A 201 -7.67 26.30 -1.71
N GLN A 202 -8.31 26.01 -0.58
CA GLN A 202 -9.75 25.86 -0.44
C GLN A 202 -10.31 26.81 0.61
N LYS A 203 -11.45 27.45 0.35
CA LYS A 203 -12.12 28.31 1.34
C LYS A 203 -12.39 27.54 2.63
N MET A 204 -12.04 28.11 3.76
CA MET A 204 -12.35 27.54 5.07
C MET A 204 -13.86 27.58 5.36
N VAL A 205 -14.34 26.52 5.97
CA VAL A 205 -15.65 26.44 6.62
C VAL A 205 -15.50 26.96 8.05
N ASN A 206 -16.38 27.85 8.48
CA ASN A 206 -16.45 28.28 9.89
C ASN A 206 -17.11 27.17 10.72
N SER A 207 -16.34 26.13 11.02
CA SER A 207 -16.88 24.87 11.50
C SER A 207 -17.50 24.96 12.89
N ARG A 208 -18.82 24.76 13.00
CA ARG A 208 -19.50 24.47 14.28
C ARG A 208 -19.19 23.05 14.74
N SER A 209 -19.30 22.10 13.82
CA SER A 209 -18.99 20.71 14.01
C SER A 209 -18.38 20.13 12.75
N SER A 210 -17.55 19.14 12.92
CA SER A 210 -16.88 18.43 11.82
C SER A 210 -16.69 16.97 12.14
N GLY A 211 -16.33 16.19 11.16
CA GLY A 211 -16.14 14.78 11.35
C GLY A 211 -15.71 14.01 10.14
N VAL A 212 -15.76 12.71 10.29
CA VAL A 212 -15.46 11.74 9.26
C VAL A 212 -16.61 10.75 9.15
N MET A 213 -16.85 10.24 7.95
CA MET A 213 -17.84 9.18 7.73
C MET A 213 -17.32 8.13 6.78
N PHE A 214 -17.69 6.89 7.05
CA PHE A 214 -17.33 5.73 6.24
C PHE A 214 -18.57 5.16 5.58
N THR A 215 -18.50 4.84 4.30
CA THR A 215 -19.61 4.23 3.56
C THR A 215 -19.69 2.70 3.74
N LEU A 216 -18.93 2.15 4.66
CA LEU A 216 -19.09 0.81 5.24
C LEU A 216 -18.69 0.86 6.72
N HIS A 217 -19.01 -0.17 7.49
CA HIS A 217 -18.56 -0.21 8.88
C HIS A 217 -17.06 -0.55 8.97
N PRO A 218 -16.17 0.40 9.40
CA PRO A 218 -14.72 0.26 9.25
C PRO A 218 -14.08 -0.85 10.11
N VAL A 219 -14.83 -1.41 11.08
CA VAL A 219 -14.35 -2.51 11.93
C VAL A 219 -14.93 -3.87 11.53
N THR A 220 -16.23 -3.93 11.21
CA THR A 220 -16.91 -5.18 10.87
C THR A 220 -16.97 -5.48 9.37
N GLY A 221 -16.80 -4.45 8.51
CA GLY A 221 -16.89 -4.58 7.06
C GLY A 221 -18.31 -4.65 6.53
N GLU A 222 -19.34 -4.42 7.37
CA GLU A 222 -20.73 -4.42 6.94
C GLU A 222 -20.98 -3.26 5.95
N GLU A 223 -21.35 -3.61 4.72
CA GLU A 223 -21.49 -2.68 3.59
C GLU A 223 -22.81 -1.93 3.57
N ASP A 224 -23.80 -2.46 4.28
CA ASP A 224 -25.12 -1.85 4.46
C ASP A 224 -25.14 -0.80 5.58
N LYS A 225 -24.00 -0.48 6.17
CA LYS A 225 -23.86 0.49 7.26
C LYS A 225 -23.02 1.69 6.83
N ILE A 226 -23.41 2.87 7.34
CA ILE A 226 -22.60 4.08 7.32
C ILE A 226 -22.23 4.40 8.75
N VAL A 227 -20.96 4.69 9.01
CA VAL A 227 -20.50 5.13 10.32
C VAL A 227 -20.08 6.59 10.24
N ILE A 228 -20.67 7.44 11.07
CA ILE A 228 -20.38 8.87 11.14
C ILE A 228 -19.77 9.17 12.51
N GLU A 229 -18.59 9.76 12.52
CA GLU A 229 -17.94 10.30 13.72
C GLU A 229 -17.97 11.81 13.68
N SER A 230 -18.26 12.48 14.78
CA SER A 230 -18.41 13.93 14.86
C SER A 230 -17.94 14.51 16.19
N ALA A 231 -17.39 15.74 16.13
CA ALA A 231 -17.07 16.54 17.31
C ALA A 231 -17.28 18.03 17.01
N TRP A 232 -17.15 18.87 18.03
CA TRP A 232 -17.26 20.31 17.92
C TRP A 232 -16.02 20.94 17.30
N GLY A 233 -16.20 21.98 16.51
CA GLY A 233 -15.13 22.78 15.94
C GLY A 233 -14.45 22.15 14.71
N LEU A 234 -13.16 22.42 14.53
CA LEU A 234 -12.35 21.98 13.40
C LEU A 234 -11.98 20.52 13.48
N GLY A 235 -11.95 19.83 12.34
CA GLY A 235 -11.73 18.39 12.21
C GLY A 235 -10.35 17.88 12.63
N GLU A 236 -9.35 18.76 12.81
CA GLU A 236 -8.01 18.39 13.29
C GLU A 236 -8.05 17.54 14.58
N TYR A 237 -8.96 17.88 15.49
CA TYR A 237 -9.05 17.17 16.78
C TYR A 237 -9.66 15.77 16.69
N ILE A 238 -10.49 15.52 15.68
CA ILE A 238 -11.00 14.18 15.38
C ILE A 238 -9.93 13.35 14.67
N VAL A 239 -9.38 13.86 13.58
CA VAL A 239 -8.36 13.16 12.78
C VAL A 239 -7.08 12.92 13.60
N GLY A 240 -6.67 13.87 14.43
CA GLY A 240 -5.55 13.74 15.35
C GLY A 240 -5.82 12.84 16.57
N GLY A 241 -7.08 12.40 16.78
CA GLY A 241 -7.45 11.57 17.92
C GLY A 241 -7.41 12.28 19.28
N ILE A 242 -7.43 13.62 19.27
CA ILE A 242 -7.30 14.47 20.46
C ILE A 242 -8.59 14.46 21.31
N VAL A 243 -9.72 14.18 20.64
CA VAL A 243 -11.03 14.05 21.28
C VAL A 243 -11.66 12.72 20.91
N THR A 244 -12.48 12.18 21.83
CA THR A 244 -13.34 11.04 21.52
C THR A 244 -14.61 11.57 20.87
N PRO A 245 -14.92 11.21 19.62
CA PRO A 245 -16.06 11.75 18.90
C PRO A 245 -17.38 11.07 19.32
N ASP A 246 -18.49 11.75 19.02
CA ASP A 246 -19.78 11.08 18.90
C ASP A 246 -19.75 10.12 17.75
N GLN A 247 -20.48 9.01 17.86
CA GLN A 247 -20.55 8.00 16.81
C GLN A 247 -22.00 7.63 16.52
N PHE A 248 -22.32 7.64 15.23
CA PHE A 248 -23.63 7.24 14.71
C PHE A 248 -23.42 6.12 13.69
N VAL A 249 -24.20 5.04 13.83
CA VAL A 249 -24.28 3.98 12.83
C VAL A 249 -25.65 4.08 12.16
N VAL A 250 -25.64 4.23 10.84
CA VAL A 250 -26.84 4.46 10.03
C VAL A 250 -27.00 3.31 9.03
N ASP A 251 -28.24 2.82 8.86
CA ASP A 251 -28.58 1.89 7.80
C ASP A 251 -28.54 2.60 6.45
N LYS A 252 -27.75 2.08 5.52
CA LYS A 252 -27.51 2.71 4.22
C LYS A 252 -28.74 2.77 3.32
N ASN A 253 -29.67 1.83 3.47
CA ASN A 253 -30.84 1.70 2.61
C ASN A 253 -32.02 2.54 3.12
N THR A 254 -32.18 2.61 4.44
CA THR A 254 -33.33 3.26 5.08
C THR A 254 -33.01 4.62 5.70
N PHE A 255 -31.72 4.94 5.85
CA PHE A 255 -31.20 6.11 6.57
C PHE A 255 -31.64 6.18 8.05
N GLN A 256 -32.05 5.04 8.63
CA GLN A 256 -32.37 4.95 10.07
C GLN A 256 -31.08 4.90 10.88
N ILE A 257 -31.03 5.67 11.95
CA ILE A 257 -29.94 5.63 12.93
C ILE A 257 -30.11 4.37 13.78
N ILE A 258 -29.22 3.39 13.58
CA ILE A 258 -29.24 2.09 14.29
C ILE A 258 -28.62 2.22 15.69
N SER A 259 -27.52 2.99 15.78
CA SER A 259 -26.81 3.19 17.02
C SER A 259 -26.33 4.63 17.15
N LYS A 260 -26.39 5.16 18.36
CA LYS A 260 -25.98 6.51 18.72
C LYS A 260 -25.19 6.46 20.02
N ARG A 261 -23.90 6.79 19.92
CA ARG A 261 -23.02 6.88 21.08
C ARG A 261 -22.54 8.31 21.21
N ILE A 262 -22.95 9.02 22.26
CA ILE A 262 -22.54 10.38 22.52
C ILE A 262 -21.37 10.36 23.51
N ALA A 263 -20.26 10.93 23.10
CA ALA A 263 -19.05 11.06 23.93
C ALA A 263 -19.05 12.37 24.73
N LYS A 264 -18.29 12.41 25.79
CA LYS A 264 -18.02 13.65 26.52
C LYS A 264 -16.91 14.41 25.78
N LYS A 265 -17.25 15.53 25.17
CA LYS A 265 -16.33 16.37 24.37
C LYS A 265 -15.89 17.56 25.23
N GLU A 266 -14.79 17.43 25.97
CA GLU A 266 -14.36 18.44 26.95
C GLU A 266 -13.63 19.62 26.30
N LYS A 267 -13.11 19.47 25.07
CA LYS A 267 -12.37 20.51 24.36
C LYS A 267 -12.65 20.46 22.86
N ALA A 268 -12.45 21.59 22.20
CA ALA A 268 -12.56 21.73 20.77
C ALA A 268 -11.54 22.74 20.24
N LEU A 269 -11.25 22.67 18.95
CA LEU A 269 -10.44 23.64 18.25
C LEU A 269 -11.33 24.56 17.45
N PHE A 270 -11.30 25.88 17.74
CA PHE A 270 -12.03 26.89 16.98
C PHE A 270 -11.09 27.96 16.45
N TYR A 271 -11.50 28.64 15.40
CA TYR A 271 -10.82 29.85 14.97
C TYR A 271 -11.30 31.04 15.79
N ASP A 272 -10.35 31.79 16.37
CA ASP A 272 -10.62 33.06 17.05
C ASP A 272 -10.30 34.24 16.16
N PRO A 273 -11.31 35.05 15.73
CA PRO A 273 -11.08 36.23 14.92
C PRO A 273 -10.23 37.32 15.63
N GLY A 274 -10.23 37.35 16.94
CA GLY A 274 -9.48 38.33 17.76
C GLY A 274 -7.98 38.10 17.67
N SER A 275 -7.52 36.86 17.88
CA SER A 275 -6.11 36.49 17.76
C SER A 275 -5.70 36.09 16.34
N LYS A 276 -6.65 35.96 15.42
CA LYS A 276 -6.47 35.42 14.04
C LYS A 276 -5.79 34.07 14.00
N SER A 277 -6.10 33.22 14.96
CA SER A 277 -5.49 31.90 15.10
C SER A 277 -6.47 30.82 15.54
N ASN A 278 -6.11 29.56 15.30
CA ASN A 278 -6.83 28.42 15.88
C ASN A 278 -6.48 28.31 17.37
N VAL A 279 -7.49 28.22 18.20
CA VAL A 279 -7.33 28.14 19.66
C VAL A 279 -8.04 26.91 20.22
N GLU A 280 -7.36 26.18 21.09
CA GLU A 280 -7.99 25.13 21.88
C GLU A 280 -8.87 25.78 22.94
N VAL A 281 -10.11 25.36 22.99
CA VAL A 281 -11.11 25.86 23.93
C VAL A 281 -11.64 24.70 24.75
N LYS A 282 -11.64 24.84 26.06
CA LYS A 282 -12.40 23.95 26.94
C LYS A 282 -13.88 24.24 26.75
N ILE A 283 -14.69 23.25 26.41
CA ILE A 283 -16.14 23.39 26.26
C ILE A 283 -16.74 23.64 27.64
N PRO A 284 -17.46 24.75 27.87
CA PRO A 284 -17.99 25.12 29.17
C PRO A 284 -19.03 24.09 29.69
N ALA A 285 -18.87 23.62 30.90
CA ALA A 285 -19.80 22.74 31.58
C ALA A 285 -20.78 23.49 32.51
N ASN A 286 -20.49 24.76 32.83
CA ASN A 286 -21.26 25.61 33.73
C ASN A 286 -21.09 27.10 33.36
N GLU A 287 -21.94 27.96 33.96
CA GLU A 287 -21.95 29.39 33.68
C GLU A 287 -20.65 30.11 34.05
N LYS A 288 -19.92 29.64 35.07
CA LYS A 288 -18.64 30.24 35.45
C LYS A 288 -17.60 30.04 34.34
N GLU A 289 -17.50 28.82 33.80
CA GLU A 289 -16.60 28.53 32.66
C GLU A 289 -17.02 29.29 31.39
N MET A 290 -18.32 29.51 31.21
CA MET A 290 -18.84 30.29 30.08
C MET A 290 -18.43 31.77 30.24
N GLU A 291 -18.51 32.35 31.43
CA GLU A 291 -18.09 33.71 31.65
C GLU A 291 -16.58 33.93 31.46
N GLU A 292 -15.76 32.97 31.87
CA GLU A 292 -14.32 32.98 31.59
C GLU A 292 -14.05 32.95 30.07
N LEU A 293 -14.85 32.19 29.31
CA LEU A 293 -14.75 32.09 27.86
C LEU A 293 -15.19 33.39 27.17
N ARG A 294 -16.28 34.04 27.62
CA ARG A 294 -16.73 35.32 27.09
C ARG A 294 -15.66 36.39 27.20
N VAL A 295 -14.93 36.43 28.29
CA VAL A 295 -13.84 37.38 28.50
C VAL A 295 -12.65 37.09 27.58
N LYS A 296 -12.29 35.77 27.43
CA LYS A 296 -11.08 35.37 26.71
C LYS A 296 -11.29 35.29 25.20
N TYR A 297 -12.42 34.74 24.76
CA TYR A 297 -12.74 34.48 23.34
C TYR A 297 -14.22 34.80 23.06
N PRO A 298 -14.61 36.08 23.00
CA PRO A 298 -16.02 36.48 22.92
C PRO A 298 -16.75 35.93 21.69
N ALA A 299 -16.08 35.85 20.53
CA ALA A 299 -16.67 35.30 19.32
C ALA A 299 -16.98 33.81 19.42
N ILE A 300 -16.10 33.05 20.04
CA ILE A 300 -16.28 31.59 20.27
C ILE A 300 -17.35 31.35 21.34
N ALA A 301 -17.37 32.15 22.41
CA ALA A 301 -18.40 32.08 23.43
C ALA A 301 -19.80 32.28 22.84
N LYS A 302 -19.95 33.29 21.96
CA LYS A 302 -21.20 33.56 21.23
C LYS A 302 -21.61 32.36 20.37
N LEU A 303 -20.69 31.76 19.62
CA LEU A 303 -20.96 30.57 18.82
C LEU A 303 -21.43 29.38 19.68
N ILE A 304 -20.77 29.14 20.83
CA ILE A 304 -21.10 28.07 21.77
C ILE A 304 -22.52 28.30 22.34
N GLU A 305 -22.88 29.52 22.68
CA GLU A 305 -24.21 29.86 23.21
C GLU A 305 -25.31 29.71 22.15
N GLU A 306 -25.10 30.27 20.96
CA GLU A 306 -26.07 30.22 19.86
C GLU A 306 -26.42 28.78 19.43
N HIS A 307 -25.45 27.87 19.51
CA HIS A 307 -25.62 26.46 19.13
C HIS A 307 -25.84 25.51 20.33
N GLY A 308 -25.92 26.01 21.54
CA GLY A 308 -26.16 25.21 22.75
C GLY A 308 -25.09 24.15 22.98
N ILE A 309 -23.82 24.45 22.66
CA ILE A 309 -22.69 23.53 22.74
C ILE A 309 -22.32 23.28 24.21
N THR A 310 -22.39 22.00 24.62
CA THR A 310 -21.91 21.55 25.93
C THR A 310 -21.06 20.27 25.77
N PRO A 311 -20.30 19.86 26.79
CA PRO A 311 -19.52 18.62 26.70
C PRO A 311 -20.35 17.38 26.38
N ASN A 312 -21.61 17.33 26.76
CA ASN A 312 -22.47 16.14 26.67
C ASN A 312 -23.55 16.24 25.59
N THR A 313 -23.73 17.38 24.95
CA THR A 313 -24.69 17.50 23.82
C THR A 313 -24.16 16.81 22.57
N PRO A 314 -25.02 16.14 21.78
CA PRO A 314 -24.64 15.63 20.48
C PRO A 314 -24.12 16.74 19.57
N SER A 315 -23.03 16.49 18.87
CA SER A 315 -22.45 17.45 17.92
C SER A 315 -23.18 17.50 16.58
N LEU A 316 -24.11 16.57 16.34
CA LEU A 316 -25.05 16.51 15.22
C LEU A 316 -26.47 16.31 15.70
N THR A 317 -27.42 16.90 15.01
CA THR A 317 -28.83 16.54 15.07
C THR A 317 -29.09 15.26 14.29
N ASP A 318 -30.20 14.58 14.54
CA ASP A 318 -30.57 13.36 13.82
C ASP A 318 -30.85 13.62 12.32
N ASP A 319 -31.30 14.82 11.96
CA ASP A 319 -31.54 15.21 10.57
C ASP A 319 -30.22 15.47 9.84
N GLU A 320 -29.23 16.08 10.50
CA GLU A 320 -27.88 16.24 9.97
C GLU A 320 -27.19 14.88 9.76
N VAL A 321 -27.36 13.93 10.68
CA VAL A 321 -26.87 12.56 10.54
C VAL A 321 -27.47 11.90 9.29
N ARG A 322 -28.79 12.02 9.09
CA ARG A 322 -29.48 11.45 7.92
C ARG A 322 -29.00 12.13 6.62
N TYR A 323 -28.84 13.44 6.63
CA TYR A 323 -28.39 14.18 5.45
C TYR A 323 -26.95 13.82 5.08
N LEU A 324 -26.04 13.74 6.05
CA LEU A 324 -24.66 13.25 5.83
C LEU A 324 -24.65 11.82 5.28
N ALA A 325 -25.52 10.94 5.79
CA ALA A 325 -25.64 9.58 5.27
C ALA A 325 -26.13 9.54 3.80
N GLN A 326 -27.05 10.42 3.42
CA GLN A 326 -27.49 10.57 2.01
C GLN A 326 -26.33 11.05 1.11
N LEU A 327 -25.55 12.03 1.58
CA LEU A 327 -24.36 12.48 0.87
C LEU A 327 -23.32 11.37 0.74
N ALA A 328 -23.11 10.56 1.78
CA ALA A 328 -22.21 9.42 1.75
C ALA A 328 -22.57 8.40 0.66
N VAL A 329 -23.87 8.05 0.55
CA VAL A 329 -24.36 7.16 -0.52
C VAL A 329 -24.17 7.77 -1.90
N LYS A 330 -24.40 9.10 -2.05
CA LYS A 330 -24.17 9.81 -3.32
C LYS A 330 -22.71 9.78 -3.73
N VAL A 331 -21.79 9.99 -2.77
CA VAL A 331 -20.33 9.90 -3.00
C VAL A 331 -19.96 8.48 -3.41
N GLU A 332 -20.36 7.47 -2.65
CA GLU A 332 -20.08 6.06 -2.96
C GLU A 332 -20.60 5.67 -4.34
N GLY A 333 -21.82 6.07 -4.69
CA GLY A 333 -22.41 5.80 -6.00
C GLY A 333 -21.63 6.44 -7.15
N HIS A 334 -21.11 7.65 -6.96
CA HIS A 334 -20.30 8.34 -7.97
C HIS A 334 -18.92 7.68 -8.15
N PHE A 335 -18.25 7.32 -7.06
CA PHE A 335 -16.93 6.69 -7.11
C PHE A 335 -16.96 5.18 -7.37
N GLY A 336 -18.12 4.52 -7.22
CA GLY A 336 -18.32 3.09 -7.44
C GLY A 336 -17.57 2.18 -6.45
N ARG A 337 -17.24 2.70 -5.25
CA ARG A 337 -16.49 1.99 -4.19
C ARG A 337 -16.72 2.63 -2.83
N HIS A 338 -16.39 1.88 -1.76
CA HIS A 338 -16.49 2.40 -0.40
C HIS A 338 -15.51 3.54 -0.15
N MET A 339 -15.97 4.55 0.58
CA MET A 339 -15.26 5.81 0.76
C MET A 339 -15.10 6.16 2.24
N ASP A 340 -14.01 6.85 2.52
CA ASP A 340 -13.70 7.59 3.75
C ASP A 340 -13.83 9.08 3.41
N ILE A 341 -14.71 9.80 4.12
CA ILE A 341 -15.16 11.14 3.75
C ILE A 341 -15.04 12.07 4.96
N GLU A 342 -14.31 13.17 4.79
CA GLU A 342 -14.24 14.26 5.77
C GLU A 342 -15.30 15.31 5.45
N TRP A 343 -15.94 15.85 6.48
CA TRP A 343 -17.00 16.83 6.35
C TRP A 343 -16.95 17.90 7.45
N ALA A 344 -17.59 19.04 7.20
CA ALA A 344 -17.74 20.13 8.18
C ALA A 344 -19.10 20.81 8.01
N ILE A 345 -19.67 21.29 9.11
CA ILE A 345 -20.90 22.07 9.13
C ILE A 345 -20.56 23.51 9.54
N ASP A 346 -20.90 24.45 8.67
CA ASP A 346 -20.67 25.88 8.85
C ASP A 346 -21.61 26.44 9.93
N ALA A 347 -21.04 27.21 10.85
CA ALA A 347 -21.78 27.82 11.96
C ALA A 347 -22.70 28.96 11.51
N ASP A 348 -22.35 29.64 10.42
CA ASP A 348 -23.05 30.83 9.92
C ASP A 348 -24.17 30.46 8.95
N LEU A 349 -24.15 29.20 8.43
CA LEU A 349 -25.15 28.68 7.50
C LEU A 349 -25.96 27.57 8.16
N GLY A 350 -27.26 27.59 7.96
CA GLY A 350 -28.14 26.50 8.44
C GLY A 350 -27.91 25.21 7.67
N SER A 351 -28.31 24.07 8.28
CA SER A 351 -28.38 22.79 7.56
C SER A 351 -29.64 22.76 6.68
N PRO A 352 -29.56 22.27 5.41
CA PRO A 352 -28.45 21.55 4.79
C PRO A 352 -27.39 22.41 4.07
N GLU A 353 -27.63 23.71 3.86
CA GLU A 353 -26.80 24.62 3.04
C GLU A 353 -25.39 24.78 3.61
N GLY A 354 -25.22 24.66 4.92
CA GLY A 354 -23.94 24.75 5.62
C GLY A 354 -23.15 23.45 5.69
N VAL A 355 -23.67 22.34 5.15
CA VAL A 355 -22.95 21.06 5.16
C VAL A 355 -22.01 20.96 3.97
N PHE A 356 -20.73 20.77 4.21
CA PHE A 356 -19.70 20.64 3.18
C PHE A 356 -18.89 19.38 3.34
N LEU A 357 -18.60 18.70 2.22
CA LEU A 357 -17.60 17.63 2.18
C LEU A 357 -16.24 18.24 1.81
N VAL A 358 -15.24 17.99 2.61
CA VAL A 358 -13.92 18.62 2.49
C VAL A 358 -12.84 17.69 1.98
N GLN A 359 -13.08 16.37 2.00
CA GLN A 359 -12.25 15.35 1.39
C GLN A 359 -13.04 14.06 1.19
N ALA A 360 -12.73 13.31 0.12
CA ALA A 360 -13.17 11.92 -0.05
C ALA A 360 -12.03 11.10 -0.62
N ARG A 361 -11.78 9.94 -0.02
CA ARG A 361 -10.77 8.98 -0.49
C ARG A 361 -11.33 7.56 -0.46
N PRO A 362 -10.82 6.65 -1.30
CA PRO A 362 -11.19 5.24 -1.23
C PRO A 362 -10.89 4.63 0.13
N GLU A 363 -11.80 3.83 0.65
CA GLU A 363 -11.53 2.98 1.79
C GLU A 363 -10.65 1.80 1.32
N THR A 364 -9.47 1.63 1.89
CA THR A 364 -8.45 0.70 1.40
C THR A 364 -8.31 -0.56 2.24
N VAL A 365 -8.76 -0.56 3.49
CA VAL A 365 -8.55 -1.66 4.45
C VAL A 365 -9.46 -2.85 4.10
N TRP A 366 -10.76 -2.60 3.93
CA TRP A 366 -11.74 -3.64 3.59
C TRP A 366 -11.73 -3.99 2.10
N SER A 367 -11.42 -3.04 1.21
CA SER A 367 -11.15 -3.34 -0.19
C SER A 367 -10.02 -4.35 -0.33
N ARG A 368 -8.90 -4.17 0.40
CA ARG A 368 -7.80 -5.13 0.48
C ARG A 368 -8.17 -6.40 1.24
N LYS A 369 -9.03 -6.31 2.25
CA LYS A 369 -9.47 -7.44 3.05
C LYS A 369 -10.48 -8.28 2.30
N LYS A 370 -11.35 -7.72 1.45
CA LYS A 370 -12.19 -8.46 0.50
C LYS A 370 -11.39 -9.20 -0.55
N GLU A 371 -10.33 -8.59 -1.08
CA GLU A 371 -9.36 -9.30 -1.90
C GLU A 371 -8.67 -10.43 -1.12
N LYS A 372 -8.55 -10.29 0.20
CA LYS A 372 -8.00 -11.31 1.12
C LYS A 372 -9.06 -12.22 1.77
N GLU A 373 -10.24 -11.70 2.11
CA GLU A 373 -11.30 -12.38 2.90
C GLU A 373 -12.38 -13.11 2.09
N ALA A 374 -12.36 -13.04 0.76
CA ALA A 374 -12.97 -14.13 0.00
C ALA A 374 -12.43 -15.50 0.45
N LYS A 375 -11.65 -15.56 1.54
CA LYS A 375 -10.83 -16.70 1.96
C LYS A 375 -10.87 -17.13 3.42
N VAL A 376 -11.59 -16.48 4.34
CA VAL A 376 -11.67 -17.01 5.72
C VAL A 376 -13.02 -16.69 6.35
N GLU A 377 -13.94 -17.63 6.37
CA GLU A 377 -14.90 -17.75 7.45
C GLU A 377 -14.11 -18.10 8.72
N THR A 378 -13.84 -17.11 9.56
CA THR A 378 -13.30 -17.34 10.88
C THR A 378 -14.41 -17.79 11.81
N GLU A 379 -14.34 -19.03 12.26
CA GLU A 379 -15.07 -19.53 13.42
C GLU A 379 -14.93 -18.55 14.58
N LYS A 380 -16.08 -18.15 15.13
CA LYS A 380 -16.16 -17.39 16.38
C LYS A 380 -15.80 -18.31 17.54
N GLU A 381 -14.54 -18.46 17.87
CA GLU A 381 -14.10 -19.13 19.09
C GLU A 381 -14.31 -18.23 20.30
N ALA A 382 -15.11 -18.69 21.23
CA ALA A 382 -15.38 -18.03 22.50
C ALA A 382 -14.15 -18.09 23.43
N VAL A 383 -13.50 -16.96 23.62
CA VAL A 383 -12.45 -16.78 24.63
C VAL A 383 -13.10 -16.64 26.00
N LYS A 384 -12.69 -17.44 27.01
CA LYS A 384 -13.15 -17.22 28.40
C LYS A 384 -12.60 -15.88 28.87
N PRO A 385 -13.44 -14.93 29.30
CA PRO A 385 -13.02 -13.59 29.68
C PRO A 385 -12.23 -13.62 31.00
N GLY A 386 -11.00 -13.07 30.96
CA GLY A 386 -10.31 -12.60 32.15
C GLY A 386 -10.98 -11.36 32.73
N GLU A 387 -10.48 -10.85 33.86
CA GLU A 387 -10.95 -9.59 34.42
C GLU A 387 -10.76 -8.45 33.45
N VAL A 388 -11.81 -7.68 33.19
CA VAL A 388 -11.77 -6.52 32.27
C VAL A 388 -11.08 -5.36 32.97
N LEU A 389 -9.95 -4.91 32.47
CA LEU A 389 -9.20 -3.77 33.02
C LEU A 389 -9.65 -2.44 32.42
N VAL A 390 -9.84 -2.39 31.08
CA VAL A 390 -10.17 -1.16 30.37
C VAL A 390 -11.14 -1.48 29.21
N ARG A 391 -12.02 -0.52 28.90
CA ARG A 391 -12.91 -0.55 27.73
C ARG A 391 -12.72 0.70 26.89
N GLY A 392 -12.81 0.57 25.58
CA GLY A 392 -12.69 1.68 24.63
C GLY A 392 -13.46 1.41 23.34
N VAL A 393 -13.12 2.15 22.31
CA VAL A 393 -13.64 1.98 20.96
C VAL A 393 -12.86 0.83 20.28
N PRO A 394 -13.55 -0.19 19.73
CA PRO A 394 -12.90 -1.18 18.91
C PRO A 394 -12.33 -0.50 17.65
N ALA A 395 -11.01 -0.51 17.49
CA ALA A 395 -10.34 0.31 16.45
C ALA A 395 -9.69 -0.51 15.35
N SER A 396 -9.12 -1.66 15.70
CA SER A 396 -8.57 -2.62 14.75
C SER A 396 -8.83 -4.03 15.25
N PRO A 397 -9.41 -4.94 14.45
CA PRO A 397 -9.86 -6.24 14.91
C PRO A 397 -8.70 -7.19 15.20
N GLY A 398 -8.96 -8.17 16.06
CA GLY A 398 -8.03 -9.20 16.47
C GLY A 398 -7.82 -9.24 17.98
N VAL A 399 -7.10 -10.27 18.44
CA VAL A 399 -6.77 -10.47 19.86
C VAL A 399 -5.26 -10.73 19.98
N ALA A 400 -4.59 -9.96 20.84
CA ALA A 400 -3.17 -10.16 21.11
C ALA A 400 -2.86 -9.96 22.59
N SER A 401 -1.92 -10.77 23.10
CA SER A 401 -1.42 -10.68 24.48
C SER A 401 0.04 -10.25 24.46
N GLY A 402 0.43 -9.44 25.41
CA GLY A 402 1.80 -8.96 25.53
C GLY A 402 2.05 -8.20 26.82
N THR A 403 3.28 -7.71 26.96
CA THR A 403 3.69 -6.90 28.10
C THR A 403 3.40 -5.42 27.83
N VAL A 404 2.69 -4.78 28.72
CA VAL A 404 2.37 -3.35 28.63
C VAL A 404 3.63 -2.49 28.70
N LYS A 405 3.71 -1.52 27.81
CA LYS A 405 4.64 -0.41 27.83
C LYS A 405 3.86 0.90 27.72
N VAL A 406 3.80 1.61 28.84
CA VAL A 406 3.20 2.95 28.87
C VAL A 406 4.26 3.95 28.43
N ALA A 407 4.00 4.65 27.34
CA ALA A 407 4.87 5.70 26.82
C ALA A 407 4.01 6.92 26.49
N LEU A 408 4.35 8.07 27.02
CA LEU A 408 3.63 9.32 26.79
C LEU A 408 4.28 10.17 25.69
N THR A 409 5.53 9.84 25.35
CA THR A 409 6.28 10.49 24.24
C THR A 409 6.96 9.43 23.37
N VAL A 410 7.32 9.84 22.16
CA VAL A 410 8.04 8.99 21.20
C VAL A 410 9.40 8.55 21.72
N GLU A 411 10.09 9.44 22.47
CA GLU A 411 11.37 9.15 23.11
C GLU A 411 11.25 8.10 24.21
N GLU A 412 10.14 8.08 24.94
CA GLU A 412 9.86 7.04 25.94
C GLU A 412 9.59 5.71 25.23
N ALA A 413 8.82 5.70 24.17
CA ALA A 413 8.58 4.52 23.36
C ALA A 413 9.89 3.95 22.81
N ALA A 414 10.79 4.81 22.30
CA ALA A 414 12.11 4.43 21.81
C ALA A 414 12.98 3.71 22.86
N LYS A 415 12.84 4.09 24.12
CA LYS A 415 13.61 3.49 25.23
C LYS A 415 12.99 2.20 25.78
N LYS A 416 11.66 2.09 25.74
CA LYS A 416 10.92 1.05 26.47
C LYS A 416 10.42 -0.09 25.60
N MET A 417 10.04 0.21 24.34
CA MET A 417 9.35 -0.74 23.46
C MET A 417 10.28 -1.82 22.90
N LYS A 418 9.80 -3.05 22.95
CA LYS A 418 10.40 -4.22 22.27
C LYS A 418 9.36 -4.89 21.38
N LYS A 419 9.82 -5.66 20.41
CA LYS A 419 8.93 -6.42 19.53
C LYS A 419 8.04 -7.36 20.36
N GLY A 420 6.72 -7.24 20.16
CA GLY A 420 5.72 -8.05 20.86
C GLY A 420 5.12 -7.40 22.13
N ASP A 421 5.59 -6.23 22.53
CA ASP A 421 4.98 -5.45 23.63
C ASP A 421 3.64 -4.82 23.20
N ILE A 422 2.82 -4.46 24.18
CA ILE A 422 1.59 -3.69 23.98
C ILE A 422 1.89 -2.23 24.24
N LEU A 423 1.74 -1.41 23.21
CA LEU A 423 1.89 0.04 23.30
C LEU A 423 0.65 0.64 23.98
N VAL A 424 0.85 1.33 25.11
CA VAL A 424 -0.19 2.09 25.80
C VAL A 424 0.24 3.55 25.85
N THR A 425 -0.57 4.44 25.28
CA THR A 425 -0.27 5.87 25.22
C THR A 425 -1.53 6.71 25.32
N LYS A 426 -1.37 8.03 25.45
CA LYS A 426 -2.51 8.95 25.46
C LYS A 426 -3.15 9.04 24.09
N MET A 427 -2.35 9.28 23.05
CA MET A 427 -2.71 9.29 21.64
C MET A 427 -1.46 9.04 20.79
N THR A 428 -1.61 8.81 19.48
CA THR A 428 -0.49 8.67 18.56
C THR A 428 -0.58 9.68 17.42
N ASP A 429 0.58 10.04 16.89
CA ASP A 429 0.77 10.80 15.67
C ASP A 429 1.70 10.03 14.71
N PRO A 430 2.00 10.52 13.50
CA PRO A 430 2.83 9.80 12.54
C PRO A 430 4.22 9.40 13.03
N ASP A 431 4.78 10.08 14.02
CA ASP A 431 6.12 9.78 14.55
C ASP A 431 6.14 8.49 15.40
N TRP A 432 4.95 8.00 15.81
CA TRP A 432 4.79 6.74 16.56
C TRP A 432 4.83 5.49 15.66
N VAL A 433 4.71 5.62 14.34
CA VAL A 433 4.60 4.47 13.42
C VAL A 433 5.72 3.43 13.58
N PRO A 434 7.00 3.79 13.79
CA PRO A 434 8.05 2.80 14.01
C PRO A 434 7.80 1.89 15.21
N TYR A 435 7.22 2.44 16.29
CA TYR A 435 6.93 1.70 17.53
C TYR A 435 5.61 0.94 17.44
N MET A 436 4.64 1.46 16.71
CA MET A 436 3.41 0.75 16.39
C MET A 436 3.69 -0.53 15.59
N LYS A 437 4.62 -0.49 14.64
CA LYS A 437 5.02 -1.66 13.82
C LYS A 437 5.59 -2.82 14.63
N ILE A 438 6.23 -2.57 15.76
CA ILE A 438 6.81 -3.61 16.63
C ILE A 438 5.88 -4.04 17.75
N ALA A 439 4.80 -3.31 17.99
CA ALA A 439 3.79 -3.63 19.01
C ALA A 439 2.95 -4.86 18.61
N SER A 440 2.53 -5.65 19.59
CA SER A 440 1.55 -6.74 19.39
C SER A 440 0.11 -6.22 19.45
N ALA A 441 -0.14 -5.15 20.18
CA ALA A 441 -1.41 -4.41 20.21
C ALA A 441 -1.20 -2.96 20.63
N ILE A 442 -2.21 -2.12 20.38
CA ILE A 442 -2.18 -0.69 20.69
C ILE A 442 -3.40 -0.32 21.51
N VAL A 443 -3.18 0.45 22.57
CA VAL A 443 -4.24 0.98 23.45
C VAL A 443 -4.02 2.47 23.66
N THR A 444 -5.05 3.30 23.42
CA THR A 444 -4.96 4.74 23.67
C THR A 444 -6.09 5.27 24.55
N ASP A 445 -5.78 6.31 25.34
CA ASP A 445 -6.78 6.99 26.15
C ASP A 445 -7.76 7.77 25.30
N GLU A 446 -7.26 8.45 24.27
CA GLU A 446 -8.04 9.33 23.42
C GLU A 446 -8.17 8.73 21.99
N GLY A 447 -9.16 9.23 21.23
CA GLY A 447 -9.38 8.90 19.84
C GLY A 447 -10.60 8.06 19.55
N GLY A 448 -11.03 8.12 18.30
CA GLY A 448 -12.11 7.31 17.70
C GLY A 448 -11.59 6.37 16.62
N MET A 449 -12.49 5.81 15.82
CA MET A 449 -12.13 4.91 14.71
C MET A 449 -11.34 5.59 13.59
N THR A 450 -11.35 6.91 13.53
CA THR A 450 -10.66 7.75 12.56
C THR A 450 -9.34 8.34 13.06
N ALA A 451 -9.04 8.16 14.35
CA ALA A 451 -7.78 8.61 14.94
C ALA A 451 -6.58 7.91 14.28
N HIS A 452 -5.44 8.59 14.25
CA HIS A 452 -4.18 8.05 13.68
C HIS A 452 -3.85 6.65 14.21
N ALA A 453 -3.99 6.41 15.54
CA ALA A 453 -3.80 5.09 16.14
C ALA A 453 -4.67 4.00 15.48
N ALA A 454 -5.94 4.31 15.23
CA ALA A 454 -6.90 3.38 14.65
C ALA A 454 -6.61 3.08 13.16
N ILE A 455 -6.30 4.12 12.39
CA ILE A 455 -6.00 3.99 10.95
C ILE A 455 -4.75 3.14 10.77
N VAL A 456 -3.64 3.51 11.40
CA VAL A 456 -2.36 2.81 11.26
C VAL A 456 -2.43 1.39 11.82
N ALA A 457 -3.12 1.17 12.95
CA ALA A 457 -3.30 -0.18 13.50
C ALA A 457 -4.02 -1.11 12.50
N ARG A 458 -5.07 -0.63 11.82
CA ARG A 458 -5.77 -1.38 10.76
C ARG A 458 -4.88 -1.66 9.57
N GLU A 459 -4.11 -0.69 9.11
CA GLU A 459 -3.16 -0.85 8.00
C GLU A 459 -2.09 -1.90 8.32
N LEU A 460 -1.60 -1.91 9.56
CA LEU A 460 -0.61 -2.87 10.04
C LEU A 460 -1.20 -4.23 10.43
N GLY A 461 -2.54 -4.35 10.53
CA GLY A 461 -3.22 -5.56 11.00
C GLY A 461 -2.97 -5.85 12.48
N ILE A 462 -2.73 -4.83 13.31
CA ILE A 462 -2.43 -4.94 14.73
C ILE A 462 -3.71 -4.64 15.54
N PRO A 463 -4.13 -5.49 16.49
CA PRO A 463 -5.29 -5.24 17.33
C PRO A 463 -5.17 -3.91 18.06
N ALA A 464 -6.25 -3.11 18.07
CA ALA A 464 -6.23 -1.82 18.74
C ALA A 464 -7.56 -1.48 19.42
N VAL A 465 -7.43 -0.87 20.63
CA VAL A 465 -8.52 -0.29 21.40
C VAL A 465 -8.18 1.17 21.69
N VAL A 466 -9.00 2.10 21.25
CA VAL A 466 -8.77 3.54 21.41
C VAL A 466 -9.88 4.20 22.21
N GLY A 467 -9.67 5.44 22.67
CA GLY A 467 -10.70 6.19 23.42
C GLY A 467 -11.09 5.53 24.74
N THR A 468 -10.13 4.95 25.44
CA THR A 468 -10.38 4.26 26.72
C THR A 468 -10.57 5.24 27.89
N GLY A 469 -10.11 6.47 27.75
CA GLY A 469 -10.18 7.53 28.74
C GLY A 469 -9.17 7.42 29.88
N ASN A 470 -8.65 6.22 30.20
CA ASN A 470 -7.82 6.00 31.37
C ASN A 470 -6.82 4.83 31.30
N ALA A 471 -6.56 4.32 30.10
CA ALA A 471 -5.66 3.17 29.93
C ALA A 471 -4.25 3.45 30.48
N THR A 472 -3.72 4.65 30.27
CA THR A 472 -2.40 5.06 30.78
C THR A 472 -2.33 5.14 32.30
N GLN A 473 -3.47 5.21 32.99
CA GLN A 473 -3.57 5.26 34.46
C GLN A 473 -3.79 3.87 35.07
N VAL A 474 -4.56 3.03 34.38
CA VAL A 474 -4.94 1.67 34.82
C VAL A 474 -3.87 0.65 34.47
N LEU A 475 -3.33 0.72 33.23
CA LEU A 475 -2.31 -0.20 32.74
C LEU A 475 -0.92 0.34 33.13
N ARG A 476 -0.03 -0.54 33.61
CA ARG A 476 1.32 -0.17 34.09
C ARG A 476 2.39 -0.94 33.35
N ASP A 477 3.56 -0.35 33.19
CA ASP A 477 4.73 -1.02 32.61
C ASP A 477 4.96 -2.39 33.26
N GLY A 478 5.11 -3.41 32.44
CA GLY A 478 5.36 -4.79 32.87
C GLY A 478 4.12 -5.63 33.13
N MET A 479 2.92 -5.06 33.19
CA MET A 479 1.70 -5.87 33.22
C MET A 479 1.56 -6.72 31.98
N VAL A 480 1.11 -7.95 32.15
CA VAL A 480 0.71 -8.80 31.02
C VAL A 480 -0.79 -8.67 30.83
N VAL A 481 -1.21 -8.27 29.62
CA VAL A 481 -2.62 -8.08 29.31
C VAL A 481 -2.96 -8.68 27.95
N THR A 482 -4.25 -8.87 27.69
CA THR A 482 -4.78 -9.25 26.39
C THR A 482 -5.69 -8.15 25.87
N VAL A 483 -5.42 -7.70 24.67
CA VAL A 483 -6.19 -6.68 23.95
C VAL A 483 -7.08 -7.37 22.94
N ASP A 484 -8.41 -7.22 23.09
CA ASP A 484 -9.40 -7.63 22.13
C ASP A 484 -9.88 -6.39 21.35
N GLY A 485 -9.23 -6.15 20.23
CA GLY A 485 -9.53 -5.02 19.35
C GLY A 485 -10.88 -5.14 18.64
N SER A 486 -11.46 -6.33 18.55
CA SER A 486 -12.78 -6.56 17.95
C SER A 486 -13.92 -6.17 18.91
N ARG A 487 -13.70 -6.32 20.23
CA ARG A 487 -14.67 -5.99 21.24
C ARG A 487 -14.40 -4.68 21.96
N GLY A 488 -13.25 -4.06 21.70
CA GLY A 488 -12.82 -2.83 22.38
C GLY A 488 -12.52 -3.05 23.87
N VAL A 489 -11.91 -4.16 24.26
CA VAL A 489 -11.71 -4.55 25.65
C VAL A 489 -10.26 -4.99 25.89
N VAL A 490 -9.71 -4.60 27.04
CA VAL A 490 -8.41 -5.06 27.54
C VAL A 490 -8.63 -5.91 28.79
N TYR A 491 -8.14 -7.13 28.79
CA TYR A 491 -8.27 -8.09 29.88
C TYR A 491 -6.96 -8.25 30.64
N SER A 492 -7.06 -8.55 31.95
CA SER A 492 -5.92 -8.91 32.79
C SER A 492 -5.35 -10.28 32.37
N GLY A 493 -4.03 -10.36 32.37
CA GLY A 493 -3.30 -11.58 32.09
C GLY A 493 -3.20 -11.94 30.61
N LYS A 494 -2.41 -12.95 30.32
CA LYS A 494 -2.42 -13.62 29.05
C LYS A 494 -3.67 -14.49 29.07
N LEU A 495 -4.69 -14.12 28.31
CA LEU A 495 -5.76 -15.05 28.02
C LEU A 495 -5.09 -16.23 27.32
N VAL A 496 -4.83 -17.28 28.10
CA VAL A 496 -4.48 -18.56 27.55
C VAL A 496 -5.71 -18.92 26.70
N LYS A 497 -5.59 -18.90 25.37
CA LYS A 497 -6.19 -20.01 24.66
C LYS A 497 -5.83 -21.18 25.56
N GLU A 498 -6.78 -22.03 25.99
CA GLU A 498 -6.41 -23.40 26.21
C GLU A 498 -5.77 -23.83 24.88
N GLU A 499 -4.49 -23.51 24.73
CA GLU A 499 -3.61 -24.44 24.15
C GLU A 499 -3.83 -25.66 25.06
N GLU A 500 -4.77 -26.54 24.69
CA GLU A 500 -4.35 -27.93 24.68
C GLU A 500 -2.90 -27.81 24.31
N LYS A 501 -1.99 -28.15 25.23
CA LYS A 501 -0.61 -28.45 24.90
C LYS A 501 -0.70 -29.20 23.57
N LYS A 502 -0.62 -28.47 22.46
CA LYS A 502 0.00 -28.95 21.30
C LYS A 502 1.46 -29.08 21.75
N GLU A 503 1.75 -30.14 22.52
CA GLU A 503 2.88 -30.96 22.14
C GLU A 503 2.95 -30.79 20.64
N GLU A 504 4.12 -30.47 20.13
CA GLU A 504 4.46 -30.68 18.75
C GLU A 504 4.00 -32.10 18.37
N LYS A 505 2.72 -32.25 18.18
CA LYS A 505 2.15 -33.32 17.41
C LYS A 505 2.48 -32.88 16.00
N THR A 506 3.72 -33.20 15.60
CA THR A 506 3.98 -33.66 14.25
C THR A 506 2.67 -34.22 13.74
N VAL A 507 2.35 -33.89 12.48
CA VAL A 507 1.20 -34.37 11.69
C VAL A 507 1.02 -35.93 11.76
N ALA A 508 1.86 -36.66 12.47
CA ALA A 508 1.88 -38.07 12.75
C ALA A 508 0.76 -38.64 13.64
N GLY A 509 -0.23 -37.82 14.05
CA GLY A 509 -1.33 -38.35 14.90
C GLY A 509 -2.74 -38.06 14.37
N ILE A 510 -2.92 -37.38 13.23
CA ILE A 510 -4.21 -37.25 12.56
C ILE A 510 -4.41 -38.47 11.66
N PRO A 511 -5.49 -39.29 11.83
CA PRO A 511 -5.77 -40.36 10.92
C PRO A 511 -5.73 -39.91 9.47
N ALA A 512 -5.09 -40.66 8.58
CA ALA A 512 -4.95 -40.31 7.16
C ALA A 512 -6.29 -39.97 6.50
N GLU A 513 -7.38 -40.50 6.98
CA GLU A 513 -8.76 -40.21 6.55
C GLU A 513 -9.22 -38.79 6.85
N ILE A 514 -8.75 -38.17 7.94
CA ILE A 514 -9.05 -36.78 8.26
C ILE A 514 -8.18 -35.82 7.43
N LEU A 515 -6.92 -36.20 7.21
CA LEU A 515 -6.01 -35.43 6.33
C LEU A 515 -6.50 -35.39 4.89
N VAL A 516 -7.04 -36.51 4.36
CA VAL A 516 -7.61 -36.56 3.00
C VAL A 516 -8.83 -35.65 2.85
N ASN A 517 -9.61 -35.46 3.90
CA ASN A 517 -10.75 -34.57 3.90
C ASN A 517 -10.39 -33.09 4.11
N LEU A 518 -9.27 -32.81 4.82
CA LEU A 518 -8.78 -31.45 5.01
C LEU A 518 -8.13 -30.89 3.74
N TYR A 519 -7.35 -31.73 3.02
CA TYR A 519 -6.62 -31.31 1.81
C TYR A 519 -6.82 -32.33 0.70
N PRO A 520 -7.73 -32.11 -0.24
CA PRO A 520 -8.02 -33.04 -1.29
C PRO A 520 -6.79 -33.32 -2.15
N VAL A 521 -6.62 -34.58 -2.51
CA VAL A 521 -5.64 -35.01 -3.51
C VAL A 521 -6.11 -34.56 -4.88
N THR A 522 -5.22 -33.95 -5.66
CA THR A 522 -5.48 -33.48 -7.01
C THR A 522 -4.53 -34.13 -8.00
N ALA A 523 -4.99 -34.38 -9.21
CA ALA A 523 -4.16 -34.84 -10.32
C ALA A 523 -3.21 -33.72 -10.78
N THR A 524 -3.72 -32.52 -10.92
CA THR A 524 -2.93 -31.30 -11.16
C THR A 524 -2.19 -30.91 -9.88
N LYS A 525 -0.87 -30.82 -9.92
CA LYS A 525 -0.06 -30.45 -8.75
C LYS A 525 -0.22 -28.95 -8.43
N ILE A 526 -0.23 -28.62 -7.15
CA ILE A 526 -0.25 -27.25 -6.67
C ILE A 526 1.14 -26.90 -6.17
N TYR A 527 1.82 -26.06 -6.90
CA TYR A 527 3.12 -25.51 -6.51
C TYR A 527 2.95 -24.13 -5.87
N MET A 528 4.00 -23.68 -5.19
CA MET A 528 4.05 -22.36 -4.55
C MET A 528 5.14 -21.50 -5.19
N ASN A 529 4.87 -20.20 -5.35
CA ASN A 529 5.85 -19.20 -5.72
C ASN A 529 6.55 -18.67 -4.46
N LEU A 530 7.89 -18.56 -4.49
CA LEU A 530 8.66 -18.05 -3.36
C LEU A 530 9.76 -17.10 -3.85
N GLY A 531 9.73 -15.86 -3.40
CA GLY A 531 10.78 -14.87 -3.68
C GLY A 531 11.83 -14.80 -2.58
N ASN A 532 11.39 -14.74 -1.31
CA ASN A 532 12.26 -14.58 -0.16
C ASN A 532 12.50 -15.92 0.56
N PRO A 533 13.73 -16.48 0.56
CA PRO A 533 14.03 -17.75 1.24
C PRO A 533 13.74 -17.75 2.74
N SER A 534 13.77 -16.57 3.39
CA SER A 534 13.52 -16.48 4.84
C SER A 534 12.08 -16.78 5.23
N GLU A 535 11.16 -16.74 4.28
CA GLU A 535 9.73 -16.99 4.53
C GLU A 535 9.35 -18.47 4.48
N ILE A 536 10.25 -19.35 4.02
CA ILE A 536 9.92 -20.79 3.87
C ILE A 536 9.48 -21.43 5.19
N ASP A 537 10.06 -21.00 6.31
CA ASP A 537 9.71 -21.54 7.64
C ASP A 537 8.24 -21.29 8.00
N ARG A 538 7.65 -20.22 7.46
CA ARG A 538 6.23 -19.86 7.64
C ARG A 538 5.30 -20.70 6.76
N TYR A 539 5.79 -21.17 5.60
CA TYR A 539 4.94 -21.77 4.57
C TYR A 539 5.18 -23.24 4.33
N LYS A 540 6.27 -23.85 4.86
CA LYS A 540 6.67 -25.25 4.58
C LYS A 540 5.57 -26.28 4.88
N ASP A 541 4.68 -25.98 5.82
CA ASP A 541 3.59 -26.87 6.26
C ASP A 541 2.30 -26.71 5.43
N LEU A 542 2.24 -25.77 4.50
CA LEU A 542 1.12 -25.65 3.57
C LEU A 542 1.05 -26.87 2.63
N PRO A 543 -0.17 -27.25 2.19
CA PRO A 543 -0.38 -28.43 1.34
C PRO A 543 -0.02 -28.14 -0.12
N PHE A 544 1.24 -27.86 -0.43
CA PHE A 544 1.75 -27.71 -1.79
C PHE A 544 2.66 -28.88 -2.16
N ASP A 545 2.78 -29.15 -3.47
CA ASP A 545 3.52 -30.31 -3.98
C ASP A 545 4.98 -29.98 -4.32
N GLY A 546 5.37 -28.69 -4.28
CA GLY A 546 6.71 -28.18 -4.55
C GLY A 546 6.73 -26.67 -4.72
N ILE A 547 7.91 -26.10 -4.92
CA ILE A 547 8.11 -24.70 -5.31
C ILE A 547 8.25 -24.66 -6.83
N GLY A 548 7.26 -24.08 -7.52
CA GLY A 548 7.25 -23.98 -8.99
C GLY A 548 8.03 -22.78 -9.52
N LEU A 549 8.24 -21.75 -8.68
CA LEU A 549 9.07 -20.60 -9.00
C LEU A 549 9.78 -20.10 -7.74
N MET A 550 11.07 -20.38 -7.64
CA MET A 550 11.96 -19.74 -6.69
C MET A 550 12.78 -18.66 -7.41
N ARG A 551 12.58 -17.40 -7.02
CA ARG A 551 13.30 -16.25 -7.59
C ARG A 551 14.57 -15.99 -6.79
N ILE A 552 15.73 -16.06 -7.45
CA ILE A 552 17.02 -15.84 -6.77
C ILE A 552 17.41 -14.36 -6.71
N GLU A 553 16.71 -13.49 -7.42
CA GLU A 553 16.96 -12.05 -7.44
C GLU A 553 16.91 -11.43 -6.04
N PHE A 554 16.02 -11.93 -5.17
CA PHE A 554 15.98 -11.48 -3.78
C PHE A 554 17.26 -11.83 -3.01
N ILE A 555 17.83 -13.02 -3.22
CA ILE A 555 19.08 -13.40 -2.59
C ILE A 555 20.21 -12.50 -3.09
N ILE A 556 20.25 -12.24 -4.39
CA ILE A 556 21.26 -11.39 -5.00
C ILE A 556 21.14 -9.95 -4.50
N SER A 557 19.94 -9.37 -4.50
CA SER A 557 19.72 -7.98 -4.13
C SER A 557 19.82 -7.71 -2.64
N SER A 558 19.40 -8.68 -1.78
CA SER A 558 19.28 -8.44 -0.34
C SER A 558 20.37 -9.11 0.50
N TRP A 559 20.84 -10.31 0.13
CA TRP A 559 21.86 -11.04 0.90
C TRP A 559 23.25 -10.80 0.34
N ILE A 560 23.44 -10.82 -1.00
CA ILE A 560 24.73 -10.61 -1.68
C ILE A 560 24.98 -9.11 -1.86
N ARG A 561 24.03 -8.36 -2.43
CA ARG A 561 24.01 -6.91 -2.68
C ARG A 561 25.03 -6.39 -3.71
N TYR A 562 25.95 -7.19 -4.16
CA TYR A 562 26.98 -6.85 -5.12
C TYR A 562 26.65 -7.37 -6.51
N HIS A 563 27.07 -6.61 -7.54
CA HIS A 563 27.02 -7.10 -8.90
C HIS A 563 27.97 -8.31 -9.04
N PRO A 564 27.55 -9.44 -9.67
CA PRO A 564 28.38 -10.64 -9.71
C PRO A 564 29.73 -10.42 -10.41
N LEU A 565 29.79 -9.67 -11.50
CA LEU A 565 31.06 -9.34 -12.16
C LEU A 565 31.98 -8.49 -11.27
N TYR A 566 31.43 -7.62 -10.44
CA TYR A 566 32.23 -6.87 -9.46
C TYR A 566 32.90 -7.83 -8.47
N LEU A 567 32.18 -8.82 -7.98
CA LEU A 567 32.75 -9.82 -7.07
C LEU A 567 33.80 -10.72 -7.78
N ILE A 568 33.67 -10.96 -9.07
CA ILE A 568 34.68 -11.70 -9.86
C ILE A 568 35.96 -10.87 -9.96
N ASP A 569 35.85 -9.58 -10.32
CA ASP A 569 37.01 -8.68 -10.42
C ASP A 569 37.77 -8.52 -9.08
N GLU A 570 37.03 -8.53 -7.96
CA GLU A 570 37.57 -8.49 -6.60
C GLU A 570 38.11 -9.85 -6.11
N GLY A 571 38.08 -10.89 -6.92
CA GLY A 571 38.46 -12.25 -6.51
C GLY A 571 37.54 -12.92 -5.50
N ARG A 572 36.31 -12.41 -5.34
CA ARG A 572 35.31 -12.84 -4.35
C ARG A 572 34.15 -13.65 -4.94
N GLY A 573 34.33 -14.24 -6.11
CA GLY A 573 33.30 -15.06 -6.75
C GLY A 573 32.78 -16.22 -5.86
N VAL A 574 33.63 -16.79 -5.02
CA VAL A 574 33.24 -17.84 -4.05
C VAL A 574 32.19 -17.33 -3.06
N TYR A 575 32.28 -16.09 -2.59
CA TYR A 575 31.28 -15.47 -1.72
C TYR A 575 29.90 -15.41 -2.36
N PHE A 576 29.83 -15.08 -3.67
CA PHE A 576 28.58 -15.10 -4.41
C PHE A 576 27.97 -16.51 -4.43
N VAL A 577 28.78 -17.51 -4.79
CA VAL A 577 28.37 -18.92 -4.87
C VAL A 577 27.83 -19.39 -3.52
N ASP A 578 28.55 -19.13 -2.44
CA ASP A 578 28.19 -19.58 -1.09
C ASP A 578 26.87 -18.95 -0.61
N LYS A 579 26.73 -17.63 -0.77
CA LYS A 579 25.52 -16.94 -0.33
C LYS A 579 24.27 -17.33 -1.14
N LEU A 580 24.45 -17.52 -2.45
CA LEU A 580 23.36 -18.00 -3.30
C LEU A 580 22.99 -19.44 -2.95
N ALA A 581 23.98 -20.31 -2.76
CA ALA A 581 23.75 -21.68 -2.35
C ALA A 581 23.05 -21.77 -0.98
N GLU A 582 23.45 -20.98 0.02
CA GLU A 582 22.79 -20.90 1.33
C GLU A 582 21.29 -20.60 1.20
N GLY A 583 20.93 -19.59 0.39
CA GLY A 583 19.53 -19.22 0.20
C GLY A 583 18.70 -20.29 -0.50
N ILE A 584 19.27 -20.94 -1.50
CA ILE A 584 18.60 -22.05 -2.21
C ILE A 584 18.46 -23.27 -1.30
N ALA A 585 19.52 -23.65 -0.59
CA ALA A 585 19.52 -24.80 0.31
C ALA A 585 18.54 -24.63 1.48
N LYS A 586 18.41 -23.44 2.01
CA LYS A 586 17.40 -23.13 3.05
C LYS A 586 16.00 -23.55 2.61
N VAL A 587 15.62 -23.23 1.39
CA VAL A 587 14.31 -23.59 0.85
C VAL A 587 14.25 -25.08 0.53
N ALA A 588 15.25 -25.61 -0.17
CA ALA A 588 15.28 -27.01 -0.60
C ALA A 588 15.26 -28.01 0.56
N SER A 589 16.03 -27.71 1.62
CA SER A 589 16.05 -28.58 2.81
C SER A 589 14.74 -28.54 3.60
N ALA A 590 14.11 -27.38 3.72
CA ALA A 590 12.87 -27.21 4.48
C ALA A 590 11.71 -28.03 3.91
N ILE A 591 11.72 -28.31 2.62
CA ILE A 591 10.61 -29.03 1.94
C ILE A 591 11.03 -30.35 1.30
N TYR A 592 12.26 -30.80 1.54
CA TYR A 592 12.74 -32.07 0.98
C TYR A 592 11.78 -33.23 1.28
N PRO A 593 11.42 -34.11 0.31
CA PRO A 593 11.95 -34.26 -1.05
C PRO A 593 11.12 -33.48 -2.13
N ARG A 594 10.19 -32.63 -1.75
CA ARG A 594 9.36 -31.84 -2.72
C ARG A 594 10.27 -30.97 -3.62
N PRO A 595 10.00 -30.89 -4.95
CA PRO A 595 10.86 -30.17 -5.88
C PRO A 595 10.88 -28.65 -5.63
N VAL A 596 12.03 -28.05 -5.91
CA VAL A 596 12.23 -26.59 -5.94
C VAL A 596 12.76 -26.22 -7.31
N VAL A 597 11.96 -25.52 -8.09
CA VAL A 597 12.36 -24.99 -9.42
C VAL A 597 12.98 -23.62 -9.22
N VAL A 598 14.30 -23.55 -9.30
CA VAL A 598 15.08 -22.32 -9.15
C VAL A 598 15.19 -21.63 -10.49
N ARG A 599 14.63 -20.44 -10.63
CA ARG A 599 14.79 -19.60 -11.81
C ARG A 599 16.12 -18.86 -11.71
N PHE A 600 16.97 -18.98 -12.73
CA PHE A 600 18.17 -18.18 -12.87
C PHE A 600 17.80 -16.68 -12.91
N SER A 601 18.73 -15.80 -12.56
CA SER A 601 18.45 -14.39 -12.35
C SER A 601 17.91 -13.68 -13.61
N ASP A 602 16.87 -12.89 -13.45
CA ASP A 602 16.19 -12.18 -14.53
C ASP A 602 16.12 -10.68 -14.26
N PHE A 603 17.22 -10.13 -13.81
CA PHE A 603 17.35 -8.68 -13.66
C PHE A 603 17.44 -7.97 -15.02
N LYS A 604 16.81 -6.82 -15.08
CA LYS A 604 16.98 -5.85 -16.15
C LYS A 604 18.27 -5.06 -15.95
N SER A 605 18.78 -4.43 -17.02
CA SER A 605 20.03 -3.65 -16.94
C SER A 605 19.99 -2.54 -15.87
N ASN A 606 18.86 -1.85 -15.73
CA ASN A 606 18.67 -0.83 -14.70
C ASN A 606 18.62 -1.39 -13.28
N GLU A 607 18.21 -2.65 -13.09
CA GLU A 607 18.19 -3.32 -11.78
C GLU A 607 19.59 -3.81 -11.41
N TYR A 608 20.34 -4.38 -12.34
CA TYR A 608 21.75 -4.76 -12.12
C TYR A 608 22.63 -3.54 -11.82
N ARG A 609 22.40 -2.40 -12.48
CA ARG A 609 23.12 -1.14 -12.24
C ARG A 609 23.02 -0.69 -10.79
N ARG A 610 21.91 -0.97 -10.10
CA ARG A 610 21.68 -0.62 -8.69
C ARG A 610 22.46 -1.48 -7.68
N LEU A 611 22.96 -2.63 -8.08
CA LEU A 611 23.80 -3.45 -7.23
C LEU A 611 25.16 -2.77 -7.02
N ILE A 612 25.77 -2.99 -5.86
CA ILE A 612 27.08 -2.41 -5.55
C ILE A 612 28.10 -2.83 -6.62
N GLY A 613 28.73 -1.86 -7.25
CA GLY A 613 29.65 -2.04 -8.38
C GLY A 613 28.97 -2.20 -9.75
N GLY A 614 27.62 -2.18 -9.81
CA GLY A 614 26.87 -2.43 -11.05
C GLY A 614 27.05 -1.37 -12.14
N GLU A 615 27.24 -0.10 -11.77
CA GLU A 615 27.45 1.00 -12.73
C GLU A 615 28.62 0.74 -13.69
N LYS A 616 29.66 0.06 -13.21
CA LYS A 616 30.86 -0.29 -14.02
C LYS A 616 30.53 -1.27 -15.16
N TYR A 617 29.54 -2.15 -14.96
CA TYR A 617 29.24 -3.26 -15.86
C TYR A 617 27.96 -3.05 -16.69
N GLU A 618 27.09 -2.15 -16.26
CA GLU A 618 25.83 -1.80 -16.92
C GLU A 618 25.95 -0.41 -17.59
N ASP A 619 26.89 -0.31 -18.53
CA ASP A 619 27.28 0.91 -19.27
C ASP A 619 26.27 1.33 -20.33
N ILE A 620 25.42 0.39 -20.79
CA ILE A 620 24.40 0.65 -21.81
C ILE A 620 23.08 1.01 -21.12
N GLU A 621 22.55 2.19 -21.42
CA GLU A 621 21.19 2.58 -21.02
C GLU A 621 20.17 2.13 -22.05
N GLU A 622 19.39 1.12 -21.71
CA GLU A 622 18.34 0.60 -22.59
C GLU A 622 17.07 1.46 -22.48
N ARG A 623 16.52 1.88 -23.59
CA ARG A 623 15.26 2.64 -23.64
C ARG A 623 14.07 1.82 -23.13
N ASN A 624 14.07 0.52 -23.36
CA ASN A 624 13.06 -0.41 -22.87
C ASN A 624 13.71 -1.69 -22.29
N PRO A 625 14.14 -1.66 -21.02
CA PRO A 625 14.77 -2.80 -20.37
C PRO A 625 13.89 -4.05 -20.29
N MET A 626 12.56 -3.89 -20.40
CA MET A 626 11.61 -5.02 -20.33
C MET A 626 11.81 -6.03 -21.48
N ILE A 627 12.17 -5.56 -22.65
CA ILE A 627 12.44 -6.38 -23.84
C ILE A 627 13.92 -6.36 -24.24
N GLY A 628 14.75 -5.82 -23.37
CA GLY A 628 16.17 -5.60 -23.59
C GLY A 628 17.07 -6.81 -23.29
N TRP A 629 18.26 -6.53 -22.84
CA TRP A 629 19.28 -7.51 -22.51
C TRP A 629 19.03 -8.10 -21.10
N ARG A 630 18.22 -9.14 -21.06
CA ARG A 630 17.80 -9.86 -19.83
C ARG A 630 17.65 -11.36 -20.09
N GLY A 631 17.62 -12.14 -19.01
CA GLY A 631 17.46 -13.59 -19.09
C GLY A 631 18.57 -14.27 -19.88
N VAL A 632 18.25 -15.30 -20.67
CA VAL A 632 19.22 -16.13 -21.37
C VAL A 632 20.14 -15.34 -22.29
N SER A 633 19.64 -14.29 -22.95
CA SER A 633 20.48 -13.46 -23.82
C SER A 633 21.67 -12.80 -23.09
N ARG A 634 21.54 -12.60 -21.79
CA ARG A 634 22.60 -12.07 -20.94
C ARG A 634 23.65 -13.15 -20.65
N TYR A 635 23.23 -14.38 -20.32
CA TYR A 635 24.07 -15.47 -19.83
C TYR A 635 25.11 -15.94 -20.87
N ILE A 636 24.76 -15.84 -22.15
CA ILE A 636 25.56 -16.34 -23.27
C ILE A 636 26.51 -15.30 -23.87
N THR A 637 26.57 -14.10 -23.30
CA THR A 637 27.52 -13.07 -23.74
C THR A 637 28.84 -13.21 -23.02
N GLU A 638 29.96 -13.02 -23.74
CA GLU A 638 31.31 -13.02 -23.15
C GLU A 638 31.42 -12.12 -21.90
N LYS A 639 30.69 -11.01 -21.93
CA LYS A 639 30.67 -10.05 -20.81
C LYS A 639 30.06 -10.66 -19.54
N TYR A 640 28.97 -11.41 -19.66
CA TYR A 640 28.19 -11.85 -18.48
C TYR A 640 28.31 -13.36 -18.19
N GLU A 641 28.77 -14.17 -19.12
CA GLU A 641 28.95 -15.63 -18.94
C GLU A 641 29.70 -15.99 -17.63
N PRO A 642 30.80 -15.30 -17.26
CA PRO A 642 31.49 -15.58 -16.00
C PRO A 642 30.58 -15.46 -14.76
N ALA A 643 29.68 -14.48 -14.75
CA ALA A 643 28.69 -14.28 -13.68
C ALA A 643 27.63 -15.39 -13.66
N PHE A 644 27.13 -15.78 -14.82
CA PHE A 644 26.16 -16.89 -14.93
C PHE A 644 26.77 -18.22 -14.46
N ARG A 645 28.06 -18.47 -14.75
CA ARG A 645 28.76 -19.66 -14.21
C ARG A 645 28.77 -19.70 -12.67
N LEU A 646 28.79 -18.56 -11.97
CA LEU A 646 28.67 -18.53 -10.51
C LEU A 646 27.28 -19.02 -10.04
N GLU A 647 26.21 -18.64 -10.75
CA GLU A 647 24.87 -19.13 -10.44
C GLU A 647 24.78 -20.66 -10.62
N VAL A 648 25.34 -21.17 -11.72
CA VAL A 648 25.38 -22.61 -11.99
C VAL A 648 26.18 -23.36 -10.91
N ARG A 649 27.32 -22.82 -10.48
CA ARG A 649 28.15 -23.41 -9.41
C ARG A 649 27.41 -23.42 -8.06
N ALA A 650 26.60 -22.40 -7.77
CA ALA A 650 25.77 -22.41 -6.56
C ALA A 650 24.72 -23.54 -6.59
N ILE A 651 24.06 -23.75 -7.72
CA ILE A 651 23.13 -24.90 -7.91
C ILE A 651 23.87 -26.23 -7.74
N LYS A 652 25.05 -26.37 -8.36
CA LYS A 652 25.88 -27.56 -8.26
C LYS A 652 26.28 -27.82 -6.82
N LYS A 653 26.73 -26.84 -6.08
CA LYS A 653 27.08 -26.94 -4.67
C LYS A 653 25.92 -27.47 -3.83
N VAL A 654 24.73 -26.91 -3.98
CA VAL A 654 23.52 -27.36 -3.27
C VAL A 654 23.19 -28.81 -3.57
N ARG A 655 23.29 -29.20 -4.84
CA ARG A 655 22.91 -30.57 -5.27
C ARG A 655 23.96 -31.63 -4.99
N GLU A 656 25.23 -31.32 -5.22
CA GLU A 656 26.30 -32.33 -5.17
C GLU A 656 27.05 -32.32 -3.85
N GLU A 657 27.35 -31.15 -3.29
CA GLU A 657 28.08 -31.08 -2.01
C GLU A 657 27.13 -31.24 -0.81
N TRP A 658 25.92 -30.62 -0.88
CA TRP A 658 24.96 -30.69 0.23
C TRP A 658 23.86 -31.73 0.03
N GLY A 659 23.85 -32.45 -1.09
CA GLY A 659 23.00 -33.61 -1.33
C GLY A 659 21.52 -33.31 -1.59
N LEU A 660 21.14 -32.05 -1.77
CA LEU A 660 19.74 -31.63 -1.96
C LEU A 660 19.31 -31.81 -3.43
N LYS A 661 19.01 -33.03 -3.80
CA LYS A 661 18.68 -33.45 -5.18
C LYS A 661 17.31 -32.93 -5.67
N ASN A 662 16.47 -32.38 -4.81
CA ASN A 662 15.17 -31.82 -5.14
C ASN A 662 15.24 -30.43 -5.79
N VAL A 663 16.43 -29.87 -6.06
CA VAL A 663 16.62 -28.59 -6.76
C VAL A 663 16.66 -28.82 -8.27
N TRP A 664 15.76 -28.19 -9.01
CA TRP A 664 15.71 -28.11 -10.47
C TRP A 664 15.99 -26.67 -10.90
N VAL A 665 16.22 -26.43 -12.19
CA VAL A 665 16.51 -25.09 -12.72
C VAL A 665 15.54 -24.68 -13.81
N MET A 666 15.39 -23.36 -13.96
CA MET A 666 14.54 -22.75 -14.99
C MET A 666 15.23 -21.54 -15.60
N PHE A 667 15.30 -21.52 -16.93
CA PHE A 667 15.82 -20.41 -17.70
C PHE A 667 14.71 -19.37 -17.97
N PRO A 668 14.90 -18.09 -17.59
CA PRO A 668 13.94 -17.04 -17.87
C PRO A 668 14.17 -16.41 -19.25
N PHE A 669 13.13 -15.82 -19.80
CA PHE A 669 13.14 -14.94 -20.96
C PHE A 669 13.88 -15.50 -22.18
N VAL A 670 13.59 -16.76 -22.48
CA VAL A 670 14.15 -17.47 -23.65
C VAL A 670 13.47 -17.00 -24.92
N ARG A 671 14.25 -16.56 -25.93
CA ARG A 671 13.73 -16.04 -27.18
C ARG A 671 13.94 -16.99 -28.36
N THR A 672 15.10 -17.64 -28.40
CA THR A 672 15.52 -18.47 -29.54
C THR A 672 16.09 -19.81 -29.08
N THR A 673 16.04 -20.82 -29.96
CA THR A 673 16.60 -22.16 -29.66
C THR A 673 18.12 -22.10 -29.51
N TRP A 674 18.81 -21.35 -30.37
CA TRP A 674 20.28 -21.26 -30.34
C TRP A 674 20.83 -20.60 -29.04
N GLU A 675 20.08 -19.61 -28.47
CA GLU A 675 20.52 -19.04 -27.18
C GLU A 675 20.33 -20.04 -26.04
N LEU A 676 19.25 -20.83 -26.07
CA LEU A 676 19.04 -21.89 -25.08
C LEU A 676 20.09 -23.00 -25.23
N GLU A 677 20.46 -23.40 -26.45
CA GLU A 677 21.53 -24.37 -26.70
C GLU A 677 22.82 -23.93 -26.04
N LYS A 678 23.26 -22.68 -26.27
CA LYS A 678 24.45 -22.12 -25.61
C LYS A 678 24.38 -22.11 -24.10
N ALA A 679 23.23 -21.72 -23.53
CA ALA A 679 23.04 -21.72 -22.09
C ALA A 679 23.09 -23.13 -21.48
N LEU A 680 22.55 -24.14 -22.19
CA LEU A 680 22.64 -25.55 -21.82
C LEU A 680 24.08 -26.10 -21.93
N GLU A 681 24.87 -25.60 -22.89
CA GLU A 681 26.30 -25.93 -22.99
C GLU A 681 27.06 -25.41 -21.78
N ILE A 682 26.83 -24.18 -21.35
CA ILE A 682 27.46 -23.60 -20.13
C ILE A 682 27.08 -24.42 -18.90
N LEU A 683 25.79 -24.80 -18.79
CA LEU A 683 25.32 -25.65 -17.67
C LEU A 683 26.06 -26.99 -17.66
N LYS A 684 26.24 -27.61 -18.81
CA LYS A 684 26.95 -28.89 -19.01
C LYS A 684 28.44 -28.74 -18.70
N ASP A 685 29.07 -27.65 -19.12
CA ASP A 685 30.51 -27.40 -18.88
C ASP A 685 30.80 -27.27 -17.37
N GLU A 686 29.90 -26.69 -16.60
CA GLU A 686 30.02 -26.63 -15.14
C GLU A 686 29.65 -27.97 -14.45
N GLY A 687 29.28 -28.99 -15.23
CA GLY A 687 29.06 -30.36 -14.76
C GLY A 687 27.60 -30.69 -14.45
N LEU A 688 26.64 -29.80 -14.68
CA LEU A 688 25.22 -30.10 -14.51
C LEU A 688 24.58 -30.51 -15.84
N LYS A 689 24.02 -31.72 -15.85
CA LYS A 689 23.41 -32.31 -17.05
C LYS A 689 22.01 -32.82 -16.72
N ARG A 690 21.07 -32.57 -17.64
CA ARG A 690 19.72 -33.14 -17.56
C ARG A 690 19.77 -34.64 -17.25
N SER A 691 18.96 -35.04 -16.28
CA SER A 691 18.88 -36.44 -15.84
C SER A 691 17.50 -36.71 -15.20
N ARG A 692 17.31 -37.97 -14.73
CA ARG A 692 16.07 -38.33 -14.05
C ARG A 692 15.80 -37.46 -12.80
N ASP A 693 16.85 -37.11 -12.06
CA ASP A 693 16.79 -36.33 -10.81
C ASP A 693 17.15 -34.86 -10.97
N PHE A 694 17.65 -34.44 -12.12
CA PHE A 694 17.91 -33.03 -12.43
C PHE A 694 17.14 -32.57 -13.67
N LYS A 695 16.10 -31.77 -13.43
CA LYS A 695 15.23 -31.25 -14.46
C LYS A 695 15.61 -29.83 -14.84
N VAL A 696 15.54 -29.54 -16.13
CA VAL A 696 15.76 -28.22 -16.70
C VAL A 696 14.48 -27.73 -17.36
N TRP A 697 13.98 -26.63 -16.92
CA TRP A 697 12.78 -25.97 -17.43
C TRP A 697 13.14 -24.66 -18.12
N ILE A 698 12.21 -24.16 -18.95
CA ILE A 698 12.23 -22.78 -19.44
C ILE A 698 10.96 -22.05 -19.00
N MET A 699 11.08 -20.75 -18.81
CA MET A 699 9.92 -19.88 -18.68
C MET A 699 9.42 -19.51 -20.07
N VAL A 700 8.18 -19.86 -20.36
CA VAL A 700 7.53 -19.53 -21.64
C VAL A 700 6.78 -18.22 -21.44
N GLU A 701 7.39 -17.15 -21.87
CA GLU A 701 6.91 -15.78 -21.61
C GLU A 701 7.15 -14.84 -22.82
N VAL A 702 7.73 -15.37 -23.92
CA VAL A 702 7.97 -14.65 -25.16
C VAL A 702 7.19 -15.35 -26.27
N PRO A 703 6.51 -14.62 -27.18
CA PRO A 703 5.72 -15.22 -28.27
C PRO A 703 6.49 -16.21 -29.15
N SER A 704 7.80 -16.03 -29.35
CA SER A 704 8.64 -16.97 -30.11
C SER A 704 8.69 -18.35 -29.45
N THR A 705 8.70 -18.44 -28.13
CA THR A 705 8.66 -19.74 -27.44
C THR A 705 7.31 -20.43 -27.54
N VAL A 706 6.21 -19.68 -27.75
CA VAL A 706 4.90 -20.26 -28.06
C VAL A 706 4.88 -20.84 -29.46
N LEU A 707 5.40 -20.09 -30.44
CA LEU A 707 5.40 -20.49 -31.87
C LEU A 707 6.30 -21.70 -32.12
N LEU A 708 7.43 -21.80 -31.42
CA LEU A 708 8.42 -22.87 -31.56
C LEU A 708 8.39 -23.83 -30.34
N ALA A 709 7.22 -23.99 -29.70
CA ALA A 709 7.11 -24.76 -28.47
C ALA A 709 7.54 -26.25 -28.66
N ASP A 710 7.25 -26.86 -29.81
CA ASP A 710 7.64 -28.22 -30.10
C ASP A 710 9.19 -28.38 -30.24
N GLU A 711 9.89 -27.38 -30.73
CA GLU A 711 11.35 -27.36 -30.82
C GLU A 711 11.98 -27.21 -29.44
N PHE A 712 11.49 -26.25 -28.67
CA PHE A 712 11.97 -26.06 -27.29
C PHE A 712 11.69 -27.27 -26.40
N ALA A 713 10.55 -27.94 -26.56
CA ALA A 713 10.18 -29.12 -25.78
C ALA A 713 11.21 -30.28 -25.91
N LYS A 714 11.90 -30.39 -27.02
CA LYS A 714 12.97 -31.37 -27.22
C LYS A 714 14.20 -31.09 -26.37
N MET A 715 14.40 -29.87 -25.98
CA MET A 715 15.59 -29.38 -25.28
C MET A 715 15.46 -29.37 -23.74
N VAL A 716 14.23 -29.41 -23.22
CA VAL A 716 13.93 -29.25 -21.80
C VAL A 716 13.05 -30.35 -21.24
N ASP A 717 12.82 -30.33 -19.91
CA ASP A 717 11.97 -31.30 -19.19
C ASP A 717 10.61 -30.70 -18.82
N GLY A 718 10.43 -29.38 -18.99
CA GLY A 718 9.18 -28.75 -18.68
C GLY A 718 9.12 -27.28 -19.07
N PHE A 719 7.90 -26.81 -19.22
CA PHE A 719 7.56 -25.40 -19.46
C PHE A 719 6.93 -24.81 -18.21
N SER A 720 7.32 -23.58 -17.85
CA SER A 720 6.62 -22.77 -16.87
C SER A 720 6.11 -21.51 -17.55
N ILE A 721 4.81 -21.34 -17.64
CA ILE A 721 4.19 -20.19 -18.32
C ILE A 721 4.32 -18.96 -17.42
N GLY A 722 5.08 -17.96 -17.84
CA GLY A 722 5.19 -16.66 -17.21
C GLY A 722 4.10 -15.75 -17.72
N SER A 723 2.86 -15.88 -17.20
CA SER A 723 1.68 -15.24 -17.78
C SER A 723 1.76 -13.72 -17.86
N ASN A 724 2.46 -13.06 -16.91
CA ASN A 724 2.60 -11.61 -16.91
C ASN A 724 3.37 -11.10 -18.15
N ASP A 725 4.61 -11.57 -18.36
CA ASP A 725 5.42 -11.16 -19.50
C ASP A 725 4.84 -11.69 -20.82
N LEU A 726 4.23 -12.88 -20.82
CA LEU A 726 3.55 -13.43 -21.99
C LEU A 726 2.37 -12.54 -22.42
N THR A 727 1.53 -12.08 -21.48
CA THR A 727 0.42 -11.16 -21.75
C THR A 727 0.93 -9.86 -22.35
N GLN A 728 1.93 -9.25 -21.70
CA GLN A 728 2.57 -8.03 -22.17
C GLN A 728 3.02 -8.14 -23.64
N LEU A 729 3.71 -9.23 -23.97
CA LEU A 729 4.33 -9.37 -25.29
C LEU A 729 3.36 -9.85 -26.37
N ILE A 730 2.34 -10.63 -26.01
CA ILE A 730 1.28 -11.02 -26.97
C ILE A 730 0.42 -9.82 -27.33
N LEU A 731 0.02 -9.02 -26.32
CA LEU A 731 -0.86 -7.87 -26.55
C LEU A 731 -0.09 -6.60 -26.95
N GLY A 732 1.26 -6.61 -26.88
CA GLY A 732 2.09 -5.43 -27.12
C GLY A 732 1.78 -4.30 -26.12
N ALA A 733 1.37 -4.66 -24.90
CA ALA A 733 0.94 -3.75 -23.86
C ALA A 733 1.98 -3.73 -22.73
N ASP A 734 2.55 -2.56 -22.44
CA ASP A 734 3.45 -2.40 -21.30
C ASP A 734 2.68 -2.54 -19.97
N ARG A 735 3.03 -3.57 -19.19
CA ARG A 735 2.38 -3.83 -17.90
C ARG A 735 2.63 -2.74 -16.84
N ASP A 736 3.71 -1.99 -17.02
CA ASP A 736 4.07 -0.88 -16.11
C ASP A 736 3.36 0.42 -16.52
N SER A 737 2.62 0.42 -17.65
CA SER A 737 1.79 1.54 -18.08
C SER A 737 0.46 1.57 -17.35
N ALA A 738 0.34 2.49 -16.39
CA ALA A 738 -0.91 2.72 -15.66
C ALA A 738 -2.11 3.04 -16.57
N LEU A 739 -1.85 3.70 -17.71
CA LEU A 739 -2.87 4.01 -18.70
C LEU A 739 -3.41 2.74 -19.37
N LEU A 740 -2.53 1.86 -19.86
CA LEU A 740 -2.93 0.62 -20.54
C LEU A 740 -3.64 -0.34 -19.57
N ALA A 741 -3.16 -0.43 -18.33
CA ALA A 741 -3.82 -1.20 -17.29
C ALA A 741 -5.23 -0.69 -17.00
N LYS A 742 -5.40 0.64 -16.90
CA LYS A 742 -6.71 1.27 -16.68
C LYS A 742 -7.68 1.09 -17.86
N LEU A 743 -7.15 1.02 -19.07
CA LEU A 743 -7.93 0.75 -20.30
C LEU A 743 -8.26 -0.74 -20.48
N GLY A 744 -7.79 -1.61 -19.58
CA GLY A 744 -8.05 -3.05 -19.63
C GLY A 744 -7.21 -3.81 -20.66
N TYR A 745 -6.11 -3.23 -21.17
CA TYR A 745 -5.24 -3.91 -22.14
C TYR A 745 -4.40 -5.02 -21.51
N PHE A 746 -4.13 -4.96 -20.22
CA PHE A 746 -3.34 -5.96 -19.52
C PHE A 746 -4.26 -6.92 -18.76
N ASP A 747 -4.84 -7.87 -19.48
CA ASP A 747 -5.68 -8.94 -18.90
C ASP A 747 -5.15 -10.31 -19.34
N GLU A 748 -4.69 -11.09 -18.38
CA GLU A 748 -4.17 -12.46 -18.61
C GLU A 748 -5.26 -13.46 -19.07
N ARG A 749 -6.54 -13.04 -19.04
CA ARG A 749 -7.69 -13.81 -19.56
C ARG A 749 -8.04 -13.46 -20.99
N ASP A 750 -7.29 -12.58 -21.63
CA ASP A 750 -7.52 -12.23 -23.05
C ASP A 750 -7.51 -13.49 -23.91
N PRO A 751 -8.44 -13.63 -24.89
CA PRO A 751 -8.51 -14.79 -25.77
C PRO A 751 -7.22 -15.14 -26.48
N ALA A 752 -6.39 -14.14 -26.86
CA ALA A 752 -5.09 -14.39 -27.50
C ALA A 752 -4.10 -15.02 -26.52
N VAL A 753 -4.10 -14.56 -25.28
CA VAL A 753 -3.25 -15.09 -24.20
C VAL A 753 -3.69 -16.51 -23.84
N LEU A 754 -4.98 -16.75 -23.63
CA LEU A 754 -5.52 -18.09 -23.36
C LEU A 754 -5.23 -19.07 -24.50
N LYS A 755 -5.31 -18.61 -25.75
CA LYS A 755 -4.94 -19.44 -26.92
C LYS A 755 -3.46 -19.83 -26.88
N ALA A 756 -2.58 -18.88 -26.60
CA ALA A 756 -1.14 -19.14 -26.45
C ALA A 756 -0.85 -20.13 -25.32
N ILE A 757 -1.46 -19.94 -24.17
CA ILE A 757 -1.35 -20.87 -23.03
C ILE A 757 -1.79 -22.28 -23.45
N GLY A 758 -2.92 -22.40 -24.14
CA GLY A 758 -3.41 -23.68 -24.67
C GLY A 758 -2.42 -24.34 -25.62
N MET A 759 -1.80 -23.58 -26.53
CA MET A 759 -0.78 -24.10 -27.47
C MET A 759 0.45 -24.65 -26.74
N ILE A 760 0.89 -23.97 -25.67
CA ILE A 760 2.04 -24.38 -24.85
C ILE A 760 1.74 -25.73 -24.15
N ILE A 761 0.57 -25.86 -23.53
CA ILE A 761 0.17 -27.08 -22.83
C ILE A 761 0.10 -28.26 -23.82
N ASP A 762 -0.56 -28.02 -24.97
CA ASP A 762 -0.69 -29.05 -26.01
C ASP A 762 0.68 -29.50 -26.56
N ALA A 763 1.61 -28.54 -26.78
CA ALA A 763 2.96 -28.85 -27.24
C ALA A 763 3.78 -29.63 -26.17
N ALA A 764 3.68 -29.24 -24.91
CA ALA A 764 4.34 -29.95 -23.82
C ALA A 764 3.90 -31.42 -23.79
N HIS A 765 2.61 -31.67 -23.83
CA HIS A 765 2.07 -33.05 -23.78
C HIS A 765 2.42 -33.84 -25.04
N ARG A 766 2.37 -33.27 -26.26
CA ARG A 766 2.81 -33.94 -27.48
C ARG A 766 4.26 -34.42 -27.40
N ASN A 767 5.11 -33.69 -26.68
CA ASN A 767 6.53 -33.98 -26.52
C ASN A 767 6.88 -34.71 -25.21
N GLY A 768 5.90 -35.08 -24.40
CA GLY A 768 6.07 -35.85 -23.16
C GLY A 768 6.78 -35.09 -22.02
N ILE A 769 6.73 -33.77 -22.05
CA ILE A 769 7.25 -32.88 -20.98
C ILE A 769 6.11 -32.27 -20.18
N THR A 770 6.42 -31.71 -19.00
CA THR A 770 5.41 -31.10 -18.14
C THR A 770 5.15 -29.66 -18.46
N ALA A 771 3.87 -29.24 -18.33
CA ALA A 771 3.46 -27.84 -18.40
C ALA A 771 3.05 -27.30 -17.03
N SER A 772 3.59 -26.14 -16.66
CA SER A 772 3.26 -25.42 -15.45
C SER A 772 2.94 -23.96 -15.76
N ILE A 773 2.31 -23.27 -14.84
CA ILE A 773 2.14 -21.81 -14.87
C ILE A 773 2.60 -21.21 -13.55
N CYS A 774 3.24 -20.06 -13.57
CA CYS A 774 3.78 -19.40 -12.38
C CYS A 774 3.50 -17.89 -12.27
N GLY A 775 2.64 -17.35 -13.14
CA GLY A 775 2.17 -15.97 -13.05
C GLY A 775 1.24 -15.70 -11.87
N GLN A 776 0.78 -14.47 -11.73
CA GLN A 776 -0.15 -14.10 -10.64
C GLN A 776 -1.60 -14.51 -10.93
N ALA A 777 -1.97 -14.60 -12.20
CA ALA A 777 -3.34 -14.84 -12.65
C ALA A 777 -4.03 -16.07 -12.00
N PRO A 778 -3.40 -17.25 -11.84
CA PRO A 778 -4.04 -18.38 -11.16
C PRO A 778 -4.34 -18.14 -9.68
N SER A 779 -3.62 -17.21 -9.04
CA SER A 779 -3.90 -16.80 -7.66
C SER A 779 -5.09 -15.84 -7.55
N VAL A 780 -5.49 -15.21 -8.66
CA VAL A 780 -6.50 -14.14 -8.70
C VAL A 780 -7.78 -14.61 -9.40
N TYR A 781 -7.68 -15.29 -10.55
CA TYR A 781 -8.80 -15.60 -11.43
C TYR A 781 -9.21 -17.09 -11.38
N PRO A 782 -10.32 -17.44 -10.71
CA PRO A 782 -10.83 -18.81 -10.66
C PRO A 782 -11.13 -19.43 -12.05
N GLU A 783 -11.64 -18.61 -12.97
CA GLU A 783 -11.96 -19.02 -14.33
C GLU A 783 -10.72 -19.44 -15.14
N LEU A 784 -9.58 -18.79 -14.88
CA LEU A 784 -8.31 -19.22 -15.48
C LEU A 784 -7.88 -20.58 -14.94
N VAL A 785 -8.03 -20.84 -13.63
CA VAL A 785 -7.74 -22.14 -13.04
C VAL A 785 -8.61 -23.22 -13.66
N GLU A 786 -9.93 -22.97 -13.88
CA GLU A 786 -10.81 -23.92 -14.57
C GLU A 786 -10.35 -24.19 -16.01
N PHE A 787 -9.97 -23.14 -16.75
CA PHE A 787 -9.42 -23.29 -18.10
C PHE A 787 -8.15 -24.16 -18.11
N LEU A 788 -7.19 -23.90 -17.22
CA LEU A 788 -5.93 -24.62 -17.12
C LEU A 788 -6.13 -26.11 -16.81
N VAL A 789 -6.98 -26.41 -15.81
CA VAL A 789 -7.28 -27.81 -15.43
C VAL A 789 -8.03 -28.53 -16.56
N ARG A 790 -8.96 -27.88 -17.26
CA ARG A 790 -9.65 -28.45 -18.42
C ARG A 790 -8.73 -28.70 -19.61
N LYS A 791 -7.68 -27.90 -19.74
CA LYS A 791 -6.59 -28.11 -20.72
C LYS A 791 -5.59 -29.19 -20.30
N GLY A 792 -5.68 -29.67 -19.06
CA GLY A 792 -4.84 -30.75 -18.53
C GLY A 792 -3.47 -30.28 -18.05
N ILE A 793 -3.31 -29.04 -17.61
CA ILE A 793 -2.03 -28.57 -17.08
C ILE A 793 -1.52 -29.47 -15.94
N ASP A 794 -0.21 -29.75 -15.92
CA ASP A 794 0.38 -30.67 -14.93
C ASP A 794 0.55 -30.03 -13.56
N SER A 795 0.82 -28.73 -13.50
CA SER A 795 0.96 -28.00 -12.24
C SER A 795 0.57 -26.53 -12.35
N ILE A 796 0.10 -25.97 -11.23
CA ILE A 796 -0.24 -24.55 -11.08
C ILE A 796 0.54 -24.01 -9.89
N SER A 797 1.44 -23.06 -10.14
CA SER A 797 2.21 -22.41 -9.08
C SER A 797 1.54 -21.10 -8.70
N VAL A 798 1.21 -20.97 -7.42
CA VAL A 798 0.45 -19.84 -6.86
C VAL A 798 1.19 -19.19 -5.69
N ASN A 799 0.77 -18.01 -5.29
CA ASN A 799 1.28 -17.37 -4.09
C ASN A 799 0.93 -18.20 -2.83
N PRO A 800 1.72 -18.09 -1.74
CA PRO A 800 1.51 -18.87 -0.53
C PRO A 800 0.09 -18.84 0.03
N ASP A 801 -0.53 -17.65 0.01
CA ASP A 801 -1.90 -17.41 0.47
C ASP A 801 -2.98 -18.10 -0.39
N ALA A 802 -2.67 -18.41 -1.64
CA ALA A 802 -3.59 -19.04 -2.58
C ALA A 802 -3.52 -20.58 -2.61
N VAL A 803 -2.52 -21.21 -1.98
CA VAL A 803 -2.27 -22.67 -2.05
C VAL A 803 -3.49 -23.50 -1.67
N ILE A 804 -4.06 -23.28 -0.49
CA ILE A 804 -5.19 -24.07 0.02
C ILE A 804 -6.43 -23.91 -0.86
N ARG A 805 -6.76 -22.66 -1.21
CA ARG A 805 -7.91 -22.35 -2.05
C ARG A 805 -7.79 -22.96 -3.43
N THR A 806 -6.62 -22.83 -4.06
CA THR A 806 -6.40 -23.38 -5.40
C THR A 806 -6.47 -24.90 -5.39
N ARG A 807 -5.93 -25.57 -4.36
CA ARG A 807 -6.04 -27.05 -4.21
C ARG A 807 -7.50 -27.49 -4.12
N ARG A 808 -8.32 -26.83 -3.29
CA ARG A 808 -9.75 -27.13 -3.17
C ARG A 808 -10.50 -26.87 -4.48
N MET A 809 -10.20 -25.80 -5.16
CA MET A 809 -10.79 -25.43 -6.44
C MET A 809 -10.47 -26.45 -7.52
N VAL A 810 -9.17 -26.80 -7.67
CA VAL A 810 -8.71 -27.80 -8.63
C VAL A 810 -9.40 -29.16 -8.39
N ALA A 811 -9.46 -29.62 -7.14
CA ALA A 811 -10.16 -30.85 -6.81
C ALA A 811 -11.67 -30.82 -7.17
N SER A 812 -12.32 -29.69 -6.99
CA SER A 812 -13.73 -29.51 -7.39
C SER A 812 -13.89 -29.54 -8.91
N ILE A 813 -12.99 -28.86 -9.66
CA ILE A 813 -12.99 -28.84 -11.13
C ILE A 813 -12.73 -30.24 -11.70
N GLU A 814 -11.73 -30.97 -11.18
CA GLU A 814 -11.43 -32.33 -11.60
C GLU A 814 -12.61 -33.29 -11.41
N LYS A 815 -13.29 -33.20 -10.25
CA LYS A 815 -14.53 -33.95 -9.99
C LYS A 815 -15.65 -33.57 -10.99
N LYS A 816 -15.83 -32.28 -11.28
CA LYS A 816 -16.80 -31.81 -12.26
C LYS A 816 -16.52 -32.38 -13.66
N ILE A 817 -15.25 -32.36 -14.10
CA ILE A 817 -14.82 -32.93 -15.38
C ILE A 817 -15.12 -34.44 -15.45
N LEU A 818 -14.85 -35.20 -14.37
CA LEU A 818 -15.18 -36.63 -14.30
C LEU A 818 -16.69 -36.86 -14.42
N LEU A 819 -17.52 -36.14 -13.71
CA LEU A 819 -18.98 -36.23 -13.81
C LEU A 819 -19.50 -35.88 -15.20
N GLU A 820 -18.96 -34.82 -15.85
CA GLU A 820 -19.31 -34.44 -17.23
C GLU A 820 -18.95 -35.53 -18.23
N LYS A 821 -17.81 -36.23 -18.07
CA LYS A 821 -17.42 -37.37 -18.93
C LYS A 821 -18.29 -38.61 -18.70
N LEU A 822 -18.62 -38.90 -17.45
CA LEU A 822 -19.51 -40.05 -17.14
C LEU A 822 -20.92 -39.83 -17.71
N SER A 823 -21.47 -38.63 -17.56
CA SER A 823 -22.81 -38.30 -18.10
C SER A 823 -22.90 -38.26 -19.64
N LYS A 824 -21.76 -38.08 -20.34
CA LYS A 824 -21.72 -38.17 -21.84
C LYS A 824 -21.57 -39.59 -22.36
N ASN A 825 -21.15 -40.53 -21.51
CA ASN A 825 -20.96 -41.94 -21.86
C ASN A 825 -22.10 -42.84 -21.37
N SER A 826 -23.05 -42.28 -20.61
CA SER A 826 -24.34 -42.84 -20.25
C SER A 826 -25.46 -42.32 -21.21
#